data_ae10e475805c2f7f36d79286569fbdca
#
_entry.id   ae10e475805c2f7f36d79286569fbdca
#
_cell.length_a   1.000
_cell.length_b   1.000
_cell.length_c   1.000
_cell.angle_alpha   90.00
_cell.angle_beta   90.00
_cell.angle_gamma   90.00
#
_symmetry.space_group_name_H-M   'P 1'
#
loop_
_entity.id
_entity.type
_entity.pdbx_description
1 polymer ?
#
loop_
_entity_poly.entity_id
_entity_poly.type
_entity_poly.pdbx_seq_one_letter_code
_entity_poly.pdbx_strand_id
1 'polypeptide(L)'
;MLALQKIAVAAVLTVAIGTGVAVADSSAMTEQTISLDGHAVGSRFDGIGVVDGGGATSVLLKDYPEPQRSQILDLVYRPKFGASVSALYLEIPGDGNSTQGSMPSHMHTRDDLNYQRGYMWWVAQEAKKRNQNLTLDGTAWSAPGWIGGNTATCFKGSHGDAAFWSPDTIDYYLKWLQGLRKVYGLEMDAIGCRNEKGVSYEFAEQMRAMLDRNGFEKVKLHAFDNWPHEWGLDFVKDMTTDSQLCKAVNIVSAHMISTSPEQKAVLAQKGKPYWNTEEHVYKEGFDCEIGIVKAFNENFIERGATKIVNWYGIAGLYPMQPYSKTPSMLLAWSPWSGHYVVREALWGYAHYGQFTQVGWRYLNHGCGKLLGGGSFVTMKSPDADYSIILETKSAKTMQQVRFQVSSDLQDKSLCVWFSDAKEQFVRRTDILPENGEFAITLQPDSIYSLSTTRGQQKGAFDNIPKVTPFPFPYHETFDEYSEPSQYGYLPHYTADIDGSFELVKRPDGKGQCLRQVVPVRPISWAPDWQPYTILGDDHWEDYEISADVYLNAGDSAGVMARVNEVGTGYGCIPKGYYLQLTHDGQCQLIVVRGKQDKKKTVGDAEQQAIIKAQNDDSAGGEAVLGVVQLANISHNQWHKLNLRCQGPVITGLVDGDLVLIATNMLYASGMAGLMAGADGKKFTTPYYDNLMIKGINAHAPKPTASLRGQLPIYRR
;
A
#
# COMPACT_ATOMS: atom_id res chain seq x y z
N MET A 1 20.50 -3.37 -60.64
CA MET A 1 20.07 -3.60 -62.02
C MET A 1 18.57 -3.65 -62.05
N LEU A 2 18.02 -2.79 -62.90
CA LEU A 2 16.66 -2.71 -63.50
C LEU A 2 15.48 -2.54 -62.48
N ALA A 3 14.82 -1.50 -62.47
CA ALA A 3 14.26 -0.46 -63.40
C ALA A 3 12.75 -0.53 -63.41
N LEU A 4 12.15 0.54 -62.86
CA LEU A 4 11.02 1.35 -63.32
C LEU A 4 9.96 0.73 -64.24
N GLN A 5 8.69 0.90 -63.88
CA GLN A 5 7.78 1.61 -64.81
C GLN A 5 6.54 2.20 -64.07
N LYS A 6 6.36 3.50 -64.28
CA LYS A 6 5.18 4.31 -63.94
C LYS A 6 4.10 4.07 -64.98
N ILE A 7 2.82 3.97 -64.53
CA ILE A 7 1.68 4.24 -65.41
C ILE A 7 0.81 5.29 -64.69
N ALA A 8 0.68 6.44 -65.34
CA ALA A 8 -0.25 7.49 -64.97
C ALA A 8 -1.60 7.24 -65.71
N VAL A 9 -2.68 7.26 -64.95
CA VAL A 9 -4.04 7.35 -65.56
C VAL A 9 -4.64 8.65 -65.06
N ALA A 10 -4.89 9.57 -65.97
CA ALA A 10 -5.62 10.79 -65.74
C ALA A 10 -7.13 10.48 -65.70
N ALA A 11 -7.79 10.80 -64.60
CA ALA A 11 -9.23 10.83 -64.50
C ALA A 11 -9.71 12.29 -64.39
N VAL A 12 -10.58 12.65 -65.30
CA VAL A 12 -11.23 13.96 -65.41
C VAL A 12 -12.19 14.13 -64.21
N LEU A 13 -11.98 15.19 -63.41
CA LEU A 13 -12.89 15.55 -62.33
C LEU A 13 -13.97 16.47 -62.86
N THR A 14 -15.21 15.99 -62.86
CA THR A 14 -16.41 16.84 -63.06
C THR A 14 -16.80 17.41 -61.73
N VAL A 15 -16.61 18.73 -61.55
CA VAL A 15 -17.00 19.45 -60.31
C VAL A 15 -18.51 19.69 -60.38
N ALA A 16 -19.27 18.96 -59.58
CA ALA A 16 -20.65 19.32 -59.24
C ALA A 16 -20.62 20.16 -57.96
N ILE A 17 -20.89 21.42 -58.07
CA ILE A 17 -21.08 22.35 -56.92
C ILE A 17 -22.44 22.06 -56.31
N GLY A 18 -22.46 21.16 -55.34
CA GLY A 18 -23.61 20.96 -54.47
C GLY A 18 -23.41 21.86 -53.23
N THR A 19 -24.16 22.93 -53.10
CA THR A 19 -24.31 23.70 -51.87
C THR A 19 -25.07 22.85 -50.82
N GLY A 20 -24.40 21.90 -50.23
CA GLY A 20 -24.87 21.25 -49.02
C GLY A 20 -24.53 22.15 -47.84
N VAL A 21 -25.48 22.87 -47.32
CA VAL A 21 -25.39 23.46 -45.96
C VAL A 21 -25.26 22.25 -45.02
N ALA A 22 -24.07 22.06 -44.51
CA ALA A 22 -23.88 21.15 -43.38
C ALA A 22 -24.65 21.76 -42.23
N VAL A 23 -25.84 21.27 -41.98
CA VAL A 23 -26.52 21.45 -40.69
C VAL A 23 -25.60 20.78 -39.70
N ALA A 24 -24.83 21.55 -38.95
CA ALA A 24 -24.16 21.05 -37.74
C ALA A 24 -25.29 20.49 -36.88
N ASP A 25 -25.24 19.18 -36.69
CA ASP A 25 -26.11 18.47 -35.77
C ASP A 25 -25.85 19.09 -34.41
N SER A 26 -26.68 20.05 -33.98
CA SER A 26 -26.70 20.55 -32.64
C SER A 26 -27.22 19.41 -31.78
N SER A 27 -26.31 18.50 -31.35
CA SER A 27 -26.67 17.55 -30.31
C SER A 27 -27.16 18.38 -29.12
N ALA A 28 -28.45 18.34 -28.89
CA ALA A 28 -29.10 19.11 -27.84
C ALA A 28 -28.39 18.75 -26.52
N MET A 29 -27.98 19.78 -25.80
CA MET A 29 -27.34 19.62 -24.47
C MET A 29 -28.30 18.83 -23.57
N THR A 30 -27.83 17.76 -22.98
CA THR A 30 -28.65 16.95 -22.05
C THR A 30 -29.00 17.79 -20.83
N GLU A 31 -30.27 17.86 -20.48
CA GLU A 31 -30.77 18.55 -19.29
C GLU A 31 -31.32 17.56 -18.27
N GLN A 32 -31.00 17.78 -16.99
CA GLN A 32 -31.49 16.98 -15.88
C GLN A 32 -31.83 17.88 -14.67
N THR A 33 -32.96 17.61 -14.01
CA THR A 33 -33.31 18.25 -12.73
C THR A 33 -33.17 17.22 -11.62
N ILE A 34 -32.50 17.61 -10.52
CA ILE A 34 -32.24 16.81 -9.32
C ILE A 34 -32.83 17.56 -8.12
N SER A 35 -33.73 16.91 -7.39
CA SER A 35 -34.27 17.46 -6.16
C SER A 35 -33.46 17.01 -4.96
N LEU A 36 -32.95 17.94 -4.18
CA LEU A 36 -32.23 17.71 -2.94
C LEU A 36 -33.17 17.94 -1.76
N ASP A 37 -33.67 16.86 -1.19
CA ASP A 37 -34.53 16.87 0.01
C ASP A 37 -33.68 16.54 1.24
N GLY A 38 -33.42 17.53 2.06
CA GLY A 38 -32.63 17.37 3.27
C GLY A 38 -33.31 16.57 4.38
N HIS A 39 -34.64 16.33 4.30
CA HIS A 39 -35.34 15.40 5.18
C HIS A 39 -35.18 13.94 4.75
N ALA A 40 -34.92 13.68 3.47
CA ALA A 40 -34.74 12.35 2.92
C ALA A 40 -33.31 11.81 3.16
N VAL A 41 -32.88 11.77 4.42
CA VAL A 41 -31.54 11.30 4.81
C VAL A 41 -31.43 9.79 4.71
N GLY A 42 -30.38 9.35 4.02
CA GLY A 42 -30.01 7.94 3.83
C GLY A 42 -28.97 7.44 4.82
N SER A 43 -28.08 6.59 4.31
CA SER A 43 -27.00 5.99 5.07
C SER A 43 -26.03 7.05 5.62
N ARG A 44 -25.41 6.71 6.76
CA ARG A 44 -24.30 7.49 7.31
C ARG A 44 -23.06 7.32 6.43
N PHE A 45 -22.34 8.40 6.16
CA PHE A 45 -21.02 8.34 5.53
C PHE A 45 -19.98 7.98 6.60
N ASP A 46 -19.24 6.88 6.37
CA ASP A 46 -18.25 6.36 7.31
C ASP A 46 -16.80 6.73 6.93
N GLY A 47 -16.62 7.39 5.79
CA GLY A 47 -15.36 7.98 5.39
C GLY A 47 -14.80 7.48 4.06
N ILE A 48 -13.78 8.20 3.61
CA ILE A 48 -12.86 7.75 2.56
C ILE A 48 -11.47 7.65 3.15
N GLY A 49 -10.73 6.65 2.72
CA GLY A 49 -9.42 6.37 3.31
C GLY A 49 -8.43 5.72 2.38
N VAL A 50 -7.30 5.45 2.97
CA VAL A 50 -6.18 4.75 2.33
C VAL A 50 -5.68 3.64 3.23
N VAL A 51 -5.20 2.57 2.62
CA VAL A 51 -4.43 1.53 3.30
C VAL A 51 -2.98 2.01 3.45
N ASP A 52 -2.41 1.81 4.63
CA ASP A 52 -0.97 1.70 4.85
C ASP A 52 -0.71 0.26 5.27
N GLY A 53 -0.31 -0.57 4.33
CA GLY A 53 -0.24 -2.02 4.50
C GLY A 53 -0.38 -2.76 3.17
N GLY A 54 -0.61 -4.06 3.24
CA GLY A 54 -0.35 -4.97 2.13
C GLY A 54 1.15 -5.10 1.91
N GLY A 55 1.89 -5.10 3.03
CA GLY A 55 3.34 -5.02 3.13
C GLY A 55 3.88 -3.62 3.43
N ALA A 56 5.16 -3.44 3.24
CA ALA A 56 5.93 -2.27 3.65
C ALA A 56 5.75 -1.07 2.71
N THR A 57 4.52 -0.67 2.41
CA THR A 57 4.19 0.38 1.42
C THR A 57 4.74 1.76 1.77
N SER A 58 5.03 2.02 3.04
CA SER A 58 5.58 3.29 3.51
C SER A 58 6.92 3.16 4.24
N VAL A 59 7.67 2.06 4.02
CA VAL A 59 8.94 1.80 4.71
C VAL A 59 9.98 2.90 4.53
N LEU A 60 10.08 3.48 3.33
CA LEU A 60 11.00 4.58 3.05
C LEU A 60 10.52 5.94 3.58
N LEU A 61 9.22 6.07 3.88
CA LEU A 61 8.67 7.32 4.42
C LEU A 61 9.29 7.68 5.77
N LYS A 62 9.61 6.68 6.61
CA LYS A 62 10.29 6.89 7.90
C LYS A 62 11.63 7.58 7.77
N ASP A 63 12.29 7.43 6.61
CA ASP A 63 13.64 7.91 6.34
C ASP A 63 13.69 9.29 5.67
N TYR A 64 12.52 9.88 5.36
CA TYR A 64 12.48 11.21 4.81
C TYR A 64 12.97 12.27 5.79
N PRO A 65 13.79 13.24 5.32
CA PRO A 65 14.18 14.39 6.13
C PRO A 65 13.00 15.33 6.37
N GLU A 66 13.10 16.17 7.40
CA GLU A 66 12.20 17.29 7.56
C GLU A 66 12.69 18.51 6.74
N PRO A 67 11.79 19.30 6.15
CA PRO A 67 10.33 19.27 6.34
C PRO A 67 9.58 18.33 5.38
N GLN A 68 10.25 17.59 4.48
CA GLN A 68 9.60 16.83 3.41
C GLN A 68 8.71 15.71 3.96
N ARG A 69 9.13 15.02 5.01
CA ARG A 69 8.32 14.02 5.69
C ARG A 69 6.99 14.60 6.19
N SER A 70 7.05 15.76 6.84
CA SER A 70 5.85 16.47 7.28
C SER A 70 4.98 16.94 6.12
N GLN A 71 5.57 17.41 5.03
CA GLN A 71 4.84 17.82 3.83
C GLN A 71 4.04 16.67 3.19
N ILE A 72 4.67 15.49 3.04
CA ILE A 72 4.01 14.28 2.53
C ILE A 72 2.79 13.92 3.39
N LEU A 73 2.97 13.89 4.70
CA LEU A 73 1.91 13.54 5.64
C LEU A 73 0.81 14.60 5.70
N ASP A 74 1.14 15.89 5.58
CA ASP A 74 0.18 16.98 5.54
C ASP A 74 -0.70 16.91 4.29
N LEU A 75 -0.12 16.60 3.12
CA LEU A 75 -0.87 16.43 1.87
C LEU A 75 -1.92 15.32 1.95
N VAL A 76 -1.69 14.30 2.75
CA VAL A 76 -2.63 13.17 2.90
C VAL A 76 -3.65 13.41 4.00
N TYR A 77 -3.21 13.82 5.20
CA TYR A 77 -4.04 13.74 6.41
C TYR A 77 -4.59 15.08 6.91
N ARG A 78 -3.98 16.21 6.55
CA ARG A 78 -4.39 17.52 7.09
C ARG A 78 -5.79 17.92 6.58
N PRO A 79 -6.74 18.24 7.47
CA PRO A 79 -8.08 18.66 7.07
C PRO A 79 -8.08 19.88 6.16
N LYS A 80 -8.94 19.88 5.13
CA LYS A 80 -9.09 20.99 4.17
C LYS A 80 -7.81 21.35 3.40
N PHE A 81 -6.88 20.41 3.29
CA PHE A 81 -5.60 20.60 2.61
C PHE A 81 -5.19 19.30 1.91
N GLY A 82 -4.83 19.35 0.62
CA GLY A 82 -4.50 18.16 -0.15
C GLY A 82 -5.65 17.15 -0.19
N ALA A 83 -5.35 15.87 0.03
CA ALA A 83 -6.34 14.80 -0.01
C ALA A 83 -7.36 14.87 1.14
N SER A 84 -6.92 15.28 2.34
CA SER A 84 -7.78 15.39 3.52
C SER A 84 -8.57 14.09 3.80
N VAL A 85 -7.90 12.93 3.74
CA VAL A 85 -8.57 11.65 4.00
C VAL A 85 -9.14 11.59 5.41
N SER A 86 -10.25 10.90 5.58
CA SER A 86 -10.98 10.78 6.85
C SER A 86 -10.81 9.43 7.54
N ALA A 87 -10.11 8.49 6.89
CA ALA A 87 -9.83 7.16 7.43
C ALA A 87 -8.42 6.68 7.05
N LEU A 88 -7.78 5.97 7.96
CA LEU A 88 -6.53 5.26 7.74
C LEU A 88 -6.72 3.80 8.12
N TYR A 89 -6.43 2.91 7.18
CA TYR A 89 -6.47 1.47 7.36
C TYR A 89 -5.05 0.93 7.49
N LEU A 90 -4.73 0.37 8.65
CA LEU A 90 -3.38 -0.07 9.01
C LEU A 90 -3.25 -1.58 8.89
N GLU A 91 -2.14 -2.07 8.36
CA GLU A 91 -1.77 -3.46 8.57
C GLU A 91 -1.29 -3.68 10.01
N ILE A 92 -1.78 -4.74 10.64
CA ILE A 92 -1.15 -5.29 11.86
C ILE A 92 0.01 -6.18 11.38
N PRO A 93 1.28 -5.76 11.55
CA PRO A 93 2.44 -6.42 10.97
C PRO A 93 2.58 -7.86 11.45
N GLY A 94 3.12 -8.76 10.60
CA GLY A 94 3.24 -10.18 10.90
C GLY A 94 4.54 -10.84 10.45
N ASP A 95 5.61 -10.10 10.19
CA ASP A 95 6.95 -10.58 9.79
C ASP A 95 7.02 -11.26 8.41
N GLY A 96 5.89 -11.56 7.80
CA GLY A 96 5.83 -12.24 6.51
C GLY A 96 5.48 -11.31 5.37
N ASN A 97 5.81 -11.73 4.15
CA ASN A 97 5.47 -10.98 2.95
C ASN A 97 3.94 -10.81 2.81
N SER A 98 3.51 -9.56 2.73
CA SER A 98 2.11 -9.15 2.58
C SER A 98 1.82 -8.48 1.22
N THR A 99 2.62 -8.71 0.21
CA THR A 99 2.67 -8.20 -1.17
C THR A 99 3.87 -7.28 -1.40
N GLN A 100 4.00 -6.21 -0.64
CA GLN A 100 5.08 -5.21 -0.77
C GLN A 100 6.23 -5.45 0.24
N GLY A 101 6.49 -6.70 0.56
CA GLY A 101 7.45 -7.08 1.57
C GLY A 101 6.81 -7.27 2.94
N SER A 102 7.65 -7.38 3.95
CA SER A 102 7.29 -7.66 5.32
C SER A 102 7.44 -6.42 6.21
N MET A 103 6.71 -6.43 7.30
CA MET A 103 6.87 -5.45 8.37
C MET A 103 7.09 -6.16 9.71
N PRO A 104 7.98 -5.63 10.57
CA PRO A 104 8.30 -6.27 11.84
C PRO A 104 7.08 -6.31 12.76
N SER A 105 6.78 -7.50 13.25
CA SER A 105 5.72 -7.72 14.23
C SER A 105 6.14 -7.21 15.62
N HIS A 106 5.16 -6.91 16.45
CA HIS A 106 5.42 -6.59 17.85
C HIS A 106 5.79 -7.83 18.70
N MET A 107 5.73 -9.03 18.11
CA MET A 107 6.05 -10.31 18.75
C MET A 107 6.59 -11.31 17.72
N HIS A 108 7.91 -11.32 17.46
CA HIS A 108 8.53 -12.34 16.59
C HIS A 108 8.41 -13.75 17.16
N THR A 109 8.35 -13.85 18.49
CA THR A 109 8.04 -15.07 19.23
C THR A 109 6.96 -14.77 20.26
N ARG A 110 6.38 -15.79 20.87
CA ARG A 110 5.31 -15.64 21.87
C ARG A 110 5.72 -14.74 23.06
N ASP A 111 6.99 -14.79 23.44
CA ASP A 111 7.52 -14.09 24.63
C ASP A 111 8.29 -12.80 24.28
N ASP A 112 8.35 -12.43 23.00
CA ASP A 112 9.09 -11.25 22.51
C ASP A 112 8.15 -10.06 22.24
N LEU A 113 7.60 -9.49 23.29
CA LEU A 113 6.70 -8.34 23.18
C LEU A 113 7.46 -7.02 23.17
N ASN A 114 7.38 -6.26 22.06
CA ASN A 114 8.01 -4.97 21.90
C ASN A 114 7.12 -3.96 21.17
N TYR A 115 6.62 -2.95 21.88
CA TYR A 115 5.73 -1.93 21.35
C TYR A 115 6.46 -0.76 20.63
N GLN A 116 7.78 -0.80 20.52
CA GLN A 116 8.56 0.22 19.79
C GLN A 116 9.10 -0.30 18.44
N ARG A 117 8.68 -1.50 18.04
CA ARG A 117 9.14 -2.15 16.81
C ARG A 117 8.36 -1.69 15.59
N GLY A 118 9.05 -1.49 14.47
CA GLY A 118 8.46 -1.07 13.22
C GLY A 118 8.02 0.40 13.20
N TYR A 119 7.15 0.76 12.27
CA TYR A 119 6.74 2.15 12.06
C TYR A 119 5.22 2.37 11.98
N MET A 120 4.39 1.31 12.02
CA MET A 120 2.94 1.44 11.83
C MET A 120 2.26 2.27 12.91
N TRP A 121 2.68 2.15 14.16
CA TRP A 121 2.16 3.01 15.24
C TRP A 121 2.57 4.47 15.07
N TRP A 122 3.78 4.72 14.54
CA TRP A 122 4.23 6.06 14.19
C TRP A 122 3.36 6.67 13.09
N VAL A 123 3.04 5.92 12.03
CA VAL A 123 2.11 6.37 10.97
C VAL A 123 0.75 6.75 11.57
N ALA A 124 0.20 5.90 12.44
CA ALA A 124 -1.06 6.20 13.13
C ALA A 124 -0.98 7.50 13.97
N GLN A 125 0.11 7.69 14.72
CA GLN A 125 0.32 8.92 15.50
C GLN A 125 0.43 10.16 14.61
N GLU A 126 1.21 10.11 13.55
CA GLU A 126 1.40 11.24 12.64
C GLU A 126 0.11 11.61 11.89
N ALA A 127 -0.69 10.61 11.52
CA ALA A 127 -2.00 10.83 10.93
C ALA A 127 -2.97 11.49 11.93
N LYS A 128 -3.10 10.94 13.13
CA LYS A 128 -3.96 11.50 14.20
C LYS A 128 -3.51 12.88 14.68
N LYS A 129 -2.21 13.15 14.71
CA LYS A 129 -1.66 14.47 15.05
C LYS A 129 -2.11 15.55 14.06
N ARG A 130 -2.26 15.21 12.79
CA ARG A 130 -2.74 16.12 11.74
C ARG A 130 -4.26 16.22 11.70
N ASN A 131 -4.94 15.11 11.95
CA ASN A 131 -6.40 15.03 11.93
C ASN A 131 -6.91 14.18 13.10
N GLN A 132 -7.27 14.80 14.20
CA GLN A 132 -7.79 14.10 15.37
C GLN A 132 -9.11 13.35 15.12
N ASN A 133 -9.89 13.79 14.11
CA ASN A 133 -11.15 13.16 13.71
C ASN A 133 -10.96 12.01 12.70
N LEU A 134 -9.72 11.74 12.27
CA LEU A 134 -9.40 10.61 11.40
C LEU A 134 -9.80 9.30 12.10
N THR A 135 -10.50 8.42 11.41
CA THR A 135 -10.78 7.07 11.92
C THR A 135 -9.60 6.14 11.67
N LEU A 136 -9.25 5.34 12.67
CA LEU A 136 -8.26 4.28 12.57
C LEU A 136 -8.95 2.93 12.45
N ASP A 137 -8.57 2.19 11.43
CA ASP A 137 -9.04 0.86 11.13
C ASP A 137 -7.87 -0.04 10.75
N GLY A 138 -8.04 -1.34 10.65
CA GLY A 138 -6.97 -2.21 10.19
C GLY A 138 -7.24 -3.69 10.40
N THR A 139 -6.36 -4.49 9.81
CA THR A 139 -6.37 -5.95 9.94
C THR A 139 -4.96 -6.52 9.72
N ALA A 140 -4.79 -7.83 9.89
CA ALA A 140 -3.56 -8.50 9.52
C ALA A 140 -3.67 -9.16 8.13
N TRP A 141 -2.61 -9.07 7.35
CA TRP A 141 -2.38 -9.88 6.14
C TRP A 141 -1.59 -11.13 6.49
N SER A 142 -0.41 -10.95 7.06
CA SER A 142 0.48 -11.99 7.56
C SER A 142 0.37 -12.16 9.08
N ALA A 143 1.05 -13.16 9.63
CA ALA A 143 1.15 -13.34 11.07
C ALA A 143 2.49 -14.01 11.45
N PRO A 144 3.03 -13.74 12.67
CA PRO A 144 4.27 -14.37 13.13
C PRO A 144 4.21 -15.89 13.12
N GLY A 145 5.34 -16.52 12.87
CA GLY A 145 5.42 -17.98 12.70
C GLY A 145 5.09 -18.83 13.94
N TRP A 146 5.03 -18.22 15.13
CA TRP A 146 4.62 -18.93 16.35
C TRP A 146 3.09 -19.10 16.45
N ILE A 147 2.31 -18.36 15.68
CA ILE A 147 0.84 -18.43 15.65
C ILE A 147 0.40 -19.77 15.06
N GLY A 148 -0.56 -20.42 15.73
CA GLY A 148 -1.07 -21.72 15.35
C GLY A 148 -0.06 -22.87 15.53
N GLY A 149 1.07 -22.60 16.22
CA GLY A 149 2.05 -23.62 16.56
C GLY A 149 1.55 -24.61 17.61
N ASN A 150 2.25 -25.69 17.77
CA ASN A 150 2.16 -26.93 18.57
C ASN A 150 0.97 -27.18 19.54
N THR A 151 0.15 -26.20 19.90
CA THR A 151 -0.94 -26.35 20.90
C THR A 151 -2.24 -25.66 20.53
N ALA A 152 -2.25 -24.80 19.51
CA ALA A 152 -3.43 -24.08 19.14
C ALA A 152 -4.35 -24.94 18.27
N THR A 153 -5.47 -25.35 18.84
CA THR A 153 -6.60 -25.86 18.05
C THR A 153 -7.14 -24.73 17.19
N CYS A 154 -7.05 -24.87 15.88
CA CYS A 154 -7.77 -23.97 14.98
C CYS A 154 -9.27 -24.01 15.29
N PHE A 155 -9.91 -22.86 15.20
CA PHE A 155 -11.35 -22.78 15.40
C PHE A 155 -12.11 -23.63 14.38
N LYS A 156 -13.19 -24.24 14.80
CA LYS A 156 -14.03 -25.10 13.96
C LYS A 156 -14.70 -24.28 12.86
N GLY A 157 -14.88 -24.90 11.70
CA GLY A 157 -15.55 -24.27 10.57
C GLY A 157 -14.74 -23.15 9.91
N SER A 158 -13.43 -23.05 10.21
CA SER A 158 -12.54 -22.09 9.55
C SER A 158 -12.20 -22.53 8.15
N HIS A 159 -12.19 -21.58 7.21
CA HIS A 159 -11.79 -21.75 5.82
C HIS A 159 -10.59 -20.86 5.51
N GLY A 160 -9.68 -21.32 4.68
CA GLY A 160 -8.40 -20.66 4.38
C GLY A 160 -7.26 -21.17 5.24
N ASP A 161 -6.32 -20.30 5.61
CA ASP A 161 -5.15 -20.69 6.44
C ASP A 161 -5.55 -20.99 7.88
N ALA A 162 -5.80 -22.26 8.16
CA ALA A 162 -6.34 -22.71 9.43
C ALA A 162 -5.51 -22.25 10.65
N ALA A 163 -4.17 -22.22 10.54
CA ALA A 163 -3.28 -21.82 11.62
C ALA A 163 -3.53 -20.39 12.11
N PHE A 164 -3.89 -19.47 11.20
CA PHE A 164 -4.23 -18.10 11.55
C PHE A 164 -5.51 -18.04 12.42
N TRP A 165 -6.50 -18.85 12.13
CA TRP A 165 -7.78 -18.86 12.83
C TRP A 165 -7.67 -19.58 14.19
N SER A 166 -6.95 -18.97 15.13
CA SER A 166 -6.61 -19.59 16.41
C SER A 166 -6.64 -18.59 17.58
N PRO A 167 -6.70 -19.06 18.83
CA PRO A 167 -6.57 -18.20 20.01
C PRO A 167 -5.28 -17.39 20.06
N ASP A 168 -4.20 -17.89 19.45
CA ASP A 168 -2.93 -17.19 19.38
C ASP A 168 -3.06 -15.87 18.62
N THR A 169 -3.77 -15.86 17.50
CA THR A 169 -4.02 -14.63 16.74
C THR A 169 -4.87 -13.64 17.54
N ILE A 170 -5.86 -14.11 18.30
CA ILE A 170 -6.66 -13.24 19.16
C ILE A 170 -5.79 -12.58 20.24
N ASP A 171 -4.89 -13.33 20.88
CA ASP A 171 -3.94 -12.75 21.86
C ASP A 171 -2.98 -11.76 21.19
N TYR A 172 -2.49 -12.08 19.98
CA TYR A 172 -1.66 -11.21 19.17
C TYR A 172 -2.33 -9.86 18.89
N TYR A 173 -3.61 -9.87 18.45
CA TYR A 173 -4.40 -8.67 18.24
C TYR A 173 -4.64 -7.88 19.54
N LEU A 174 -4.92 -8.58 20.65
CA LEU A 174 -5.07 -7.94 21.96
C LEU A 174 -3.81 -7.19 22.36
N LYS A 175 -2.64 -7.81 22.22
CA LYS A 175 -1.35 -7.17 22.52
C LYS A 175 -1.12 -5.94 21.66
N TRP A 176 -1.41 -6.02 20.38
CA TRP A 176 -1.29 -4.88 19.46
C TRP A 176 -2.18 -3.69 19.89
N LEU A 177 -3.46 -3.95 20.18
CA LEU A 177 -4.40 -2.94 20.67
C LEU A 177 -3.96 -2.35 22.01
N GLN A 178 -3.46 -3.18 22.92
CA GLN A 178 -2.91 -2.72 24.20
C GLN A 178 -1.69 -1.81 24.02
N GLY A 179 -0.81 -2.12 23.07
CA GLY A 179 0.33 -1.29 22.73
C GLY A 179 -0.09 0.07 22.20
N LEU A 180 -1.02 0.08 21.25
CA LEU A 180 -1.58 1.32 20.68
C LEU A 180 -2.15 2.23 21.78
N ARG A 181 -2.93 1.67 22.69
CA ARG A 181 -3.53 2.43 23.81
C ARG A 181 -2.50 2.88 24.84
N LYS A 182 -1.68 1.95 25.36
CA LYS A 182 -0.80 2.22 26.51
C LYS A 182 0.41 3.06 26.17
N VAL A 183 0.99 2.84 24.97
CA VAL A 183 2.24 3.48 24.58
C VAL A 183 1.98 4.74 23.74
N TYR A 184 0.99 4.67 22.84
CA TYR A 184 0.73 5.73 21.87
C TYR A 184 -0.49 6.59 22.21
N GLY A 185 -1.29 6.22 23.21
CA GLY A 185 -2.49 6.97 23.61
C GLY A 185 -3.58 6.99 22.56
N LEU A 186 -3.59 6.03 21.65
CA LEU A 186 -4.52 5.93 20.53
C LEU A 186 -5.41 4.70 20.65
N GLU A 187 -6.57 4.73 19.99
CA GLU A 187 -7.47 3.59 19.89
C GLU A 187 -7.90 3.39 18.44
N MET A 188 -8.15 2.13 18.08
CA MET A 188 -8.81 1.80 16.83
C MET A 188 -10.28 2.13 16.91
N ASP A 189 -10.86 2.62 15.82
CA ASP A 189 -12.32 2.75 15.67
C ASP A 189 -12.93 1.41 15.22
N ALA A 190 -12.19 0.65 14.41
CA ALA A 190 -12.58 -0.68 13.97
C ALA A 190 -11.36 -1.59 13.78
N ILE A 191 -11.60 -2.90 13.70
CA ILE A 191 -10.58 -3.91 13.44
C ILE A 191 -11.19 -5.06 12.64
N GLY A 192 -10.45 -5.56 11.64
CA GLY A 192 -10.85 -6.67 10.78
C GLY A 192 -10.38 -8.02 11.29
N CYS A 193 -11.02 -9.08 10.79
CA CYS A 193 -10.62 -10.44 11.13
C CYS A 193 -9.31 -10.84 10.43
N ARG A 194 -9.25 -10.72 9.12
CA ARG A 194 -8.08 -11.01 8.29
C ARG A 194 -8.29 -10.53 6.86
N ASN A 195 -7.22 -10.16 6.18
CA ASN A 195 -7.26 -9.79 4.77
C ASN A 195 -7.29 -11.04 3.86
N GLU A 196 -8.32 -11.20 3.04
CA GLU A 196 -8.45 -12.07 1.86
C GLU A 196 -8.08 -13.57 2.01
N LYS A 197 -8.09 -14.13 3.19
CA LYS A 197 -7.63 -15.51 3.41
C LYS A 197 -8.69 -16.41 4.06
N GLY A 198 -9.96 -16.11 3.83
CA GLY A 198 -11.03 -16.97 4.25
C GLY A 198 -11.95 -16.39 5.30
N VAL A 199 -12.67 -17.28 5.96
CA VAL A 199 -13.67 -16.94 6.99
C VAL A 199 -13.55 -17.88 8.18
N SER A 200 -13.86 -17.36 9.38
CA SER A 200 -14.06 -18.15 10.59
C SER A 200 -15.07 -17.44 11.49
N TYR A 201 -16.27 -18.03 11.62
CA TYR A 201 -17.32 -17.46 12.46
C TYR A 201 -16.94 -17.52 13.93
N GLU A 202 -16.44 -18.65 14.39
CA GLU A 202 -15.96 -18.81 15.76
C GLU A 202 -14.83 -17.83 16.08
N PHE A 203 -13.91 -17.55 15.14
CA PHE A 203 -12.87 -16.52 15.33
C PHE A 203 -13.51 -15.13 15.53
N ALA A 204 -14.45 -14.74 14.69
CA ALA A 204 -15.13 -13.44 14.83
C ALA A 204 -15.86 -13.31 16.19
N GLU A 205 -16.52 -14.37 16.64
CA GLU A 205 -17.19 -14.42 17.95
C GLU A 205 -16.21 -14.28 19.11
N GLN A 206 -15.10 -15.03 19.07
CA GLN A 206 -14.06 -14.99 20.09
C GLN A 206 -13.32 -13.65 20.08
N MET A 207 -13.08 -13.08 18.90
CA MET A 207 -12.48 -11.75 18.75
C MET A 207 -13.38 -10.67 19.38
N ARG A 208 -14.70 -10.69 19.11
CA ARG A 208 -15.66 -9.78 19.75
C ARG A 208 -15.67 -9.96 21.28
N ALA A 209 -15.71 -11.21 21.74
CA ALA A 209 -15.67 -11.51 23.17
C ALA A 209 -14.35 -11.04 23.84
N MET A 210 -13.22 -11.13 23.14
CA MET A 210 -11.94 -10.61 23.60
C MET A 210 -11.98 -9.08 23.74
N LEU A 211 -12.48 -8.39 22.71
CA LEU A 211 -12.63 -6.93 22.73
C LEU A 211 -13.48 -6.48 23.92
N ASP A 212 -14.63 -7.11 24.12
CA ASP A 212 -15.57 -6.76 25.20
C ASP A 212 -14.97 -6.98 26.61
N ARG A 213 -14.25 -8.10 26.80
CA ARG A 213 -13.67 -8.44 28.12
C ARG A 213 -12.43 -7.59 28.49
N ASN A 214 -11.78 -6.95 27.51
CA ASN A 214 -10.52 -6.22 27.74
C ASN A 214 -10.67 -4.69 27.61
N GLY A 215 -11.92 -4.17 27.68
CA GLY A 215 -12.16 -2.73 27.65
C GLY A 215 -12.00 -2.11 26.25
N PHE A 216 -12.23 -2.89 25.19
CA PHE A 216 -12.26 -2.47 23.79
C PHE A 216 -13.66 -2.61 23.18
N GLU A 217 -14.70 -2.55 23.97
CA GLU A 217 -16.10 -2.71 23.54
C GLU A 217 -16.54 -1.68 22.51
N LYS A 218 -15.87 -0.52 22.45
CA LYS A 218 -16.11 0.53 21.45
C LYS A 218 -15.50 0.23 20.10
N VAL A 219 -14.45 -0.60 20.05
CA VAL A 219 -13.82 -1.01 18.80
C VAL A 219 -14.76 -1.93 18.03
N LYS A 220 -15.15 -1.53 16.84
CA LYS A 220 -16.05 -2.30 16.00
C LYS A 220 -15.30 -3.42 15.29
N LEU A 221 -15.90 -4.62 15.23
CA LEU A 221 -15.36 -5.72 14.46
C LEU A 221 -15.97 -5.72 13.06
N HIS A 222 -15.15 -5.69 12.02
CA HIS A 222 -15.59 -5.90 10.65
C HIS A 222 -15.11 -7.24 10.09
N ALA A 223 -15.84 -7.80 9.13
CA ALA A 223 -15.57 -9.11 8.54
C ALA A 223 -16.22 -9.26 7.16
N PHE A 224 -15.63 -10.05 6.23
CA PHE A 224 -14.33 -10.74 6.35
C PHE A 224 -13.36 -10.29 5.27
N ASP A 225 -13.37 -9.12 4.73
CA ASP A 225 -12.42 -8.52 3.80
C ASP A 225 -11.95 -9.44 2.64
N ASN A 226 -12.87 -10.18 2.04
CA ASN A 226 -12.58 -11.12 0.95
C ASN A 226 -12.97 -10.57 -0.42
N TRP A 227 -12.37 -11.13 -1.47
CA TRP A 227 -12.72 -10.92 -2.86
C TRP A 227 -13.98 -11.69 -3.28
N PRO A 228 -14.63 -11.37 -4.43
CA PRO A 228 -15.85 -11.99 -4.88
C PRO A 228 -15.81 -13.53 -5.03
N HIS A 229 -14.67 -14.07 -5.40
CA HIS A 229 -14.51 -15.51 -5.67
C HIS A 229 -13.94 -16.30 -4.52
N GLU A 230 -13.71 -15.66 -3.37
CA GLU A 230 -13.23 -16.31 -2.14
C GLU A 230 -14.16 -15.96 -1.00
N TRP A 231 -15.18 -16.76 -0.77
CA TRP A 231 -16.21 -16.60 0.30
C TRP A 231 -17.00 -15.28 0.26
N GLY A 232 -16.51 -14.23 -0.33
CA GLY A 232 -17.18 -12.97 -0.60
C GLY A 232 -18.07 -12.47 0.54
N LEU A 233 -19.35 -12.25 0.23
CA LEU A 233 -20.38 -11.81 1.17
C LEU A 233 -21.42 -12.92 1.50
N ASP A 234 -21.13 -14.18 1.26
CA ASP A 234 -22.10 -15.27 1.48
C ASP A 234 -22.50 -15.41 2.95
N PHE A 235 -21.58 -15.13 3.87
CA PHE A 235 -21.83 -15.15 5.31
C PHE A 235 -22.93 -14.17 5.78
N VAL A 236 -23.24 -13.14 4.98
CA VAL A 236 -24.32 -12.18 5.32
C VAL A 236 -25.66 -12.88 5.45
N LYS A 237 -25.91 -13.91 4.63
CA LYS A 237 -27.11 -14.73 4.72
C LYS A 237 -27.17 -15.48 6.05
N ASP A 238 -26.03 -16.02 6.51
CA ASP A 238 -25.98 -16.81 7.74
C ASP A 238 -26.23 -15.95 8.98
N MET A 239 -25.97 -14.65 8.94
CA MET A 239 -26.35 -13.70 10.01
C MET A 239 -27.85 -13.63 10.27
N THR A 240 -28.70 -14.19 9.40
CA THR A 240 -30.16 -14.26 9.63
C THR A 240 -30.53 -15.34 10.65
N THR A 241 -29.77 -16.44 10.69
CA THR A 241 -30.01 -17.61 11.55
C THR A 241 -28.96 -17.74 12.65
N ASP A 242 -27.75 -17.30 12.43
CA ASP A 242 -26.69 -17.27 13.43
C ASP A 242 -26.67 -15.92 14.18
N SER A 243 -27.25 -15.93 15.36
CA SER A 243 -27.35 -14.74 16.19
C SER A 243 -26.02 -14.35 16.87
N GLN A 244 -25.09 -15.30 17.05
CA GLN A 244 -23.78 -15.04 17.65
C GLN A 244 -22.87 -14.36 16.62
N LEU A 245 -22.80 -14.89 15.41
CA LEU A 245 -22.12 -14.24 14.29
C LEU A 245 -22.68 -12.82 14.06
N CYS A 246 -24.02 -12.68 14.03
CA CYS A 246 -24.66 -11.39 13.83
C CYS A 246 -24.31 -10.37 14.92
N LYS A 247 -24.16 -10.79 16.18
CA LYS A 247 -23.73 -9.91 17.28
C LYS A 247 -22.24 -9.57 17.18
N ALA A 248 -21.41 -10.54 16.81
CA ALA A 248 -19.96 -10.37 16.75
C ALA A 248 -19.55 -9.38 15.66
N VAL A 249 -20.09 -9.52 14.45
CA VAL A 249 -19.78 -8.67 13.32
C VAL A 249 -20.57 -7.36 13.39
N ASN A 250 -19.89 -6.26 13.70
CA ASN A 250 -20.53 -4.93 13.74
C ASN A 250 -20.70 -4.34 12.34
N ILE A 251 -19.76 -4.62 11.44
CA ILE A 251 -19.66 -4.06 10.09
C ILE A 251 -19.39 -5.21 9.14
N VAL A 252 -20.10 -5.26 8.03
CA VAL A 252 -19.80 -6.18 6.93
C VAL A 252 -18.79 -5.52 6.01
N SER A 253 -17.71 -6.21 5.68
CA SER A 253 -16.64 -5.69 4.85
C SER A 253 -16.19 -6.69 3.77
N ALA A 254 -15.83 -6.16 2.62
CA ALA A 254 -15.29 -6.93 1.49
C ALA A 254 -14.56 -6.00 0.51
N HIS A 255 -13.86 -6.59 -0.46
CA HIS A 255 -13.11 -5.88 -1.48
C HIS A 255 -13.90 -5.82 -2.79
N MET A 256 -14.33 -4.63 -3.19
CA MET A 256 -15.00 -4.31 -4.47
C MET A 256 -16.23 -5.17 -4.82
N ILE A 257 -16.93 -5.72 -3.84
CA ILE A 257 -18.11 -6.55 -4.07
C ILE A 257 -19.37 -5.68 -4.09
N SER A 258 -20.24 -5.92 -5.05
CA SER A 258 -21.61 -5.36 -5.05
C SER A 258 -22.53 -6.21 -4.20
N THR A 259 -23.22 -5.60 -3.25
CA THR A 259 -24.24 -6.27 -2.44
C THR A 259 -25.46 -6.61 -3.30
N SER A 260 -25.95 -7.85 -3.20
CA SER A 260 -27.23 -8.24 -3.82
C SER A 260 -28.43 -7.55 -3.15
N PRO A 261 -29.61 -7.49 -3.79
CA PRO A 261 -30.81 -6.98 -3.13
C PRO A 261 -31.13 -7.69 -1.81
N GLU A 262 -30.95 -9.01 -1.76
CA GLU A 262 -31.15 -9.83 -0.58
C GLU A 262 -30.16 -9.47 0.53
N GLN A 263 -28.89 -9.32 0.20
CA GLN A 263 -27.86 -8.89 1.13
C GLN A 263 -28.14 -7.49 1.67
N LYS A 264 -28.52 -6.53 0.81
CA LYS A 264 -28.94 -5.18 1.23
C LYS A 264 -30.11 -5.23 2.21
N ALA A 265 -31.10 -6.08 1.96
CA ALA A 265 -32.24 -6.25 2.86
C ALA A 265 -31.82 -6.80 4.24
N VAL A 266 -30.94 -7.80 4.27
CA VAL A 266 -30.39 -8.34 5.53
C VAL A 266 -29.61 -7.28 6.28
N LEU A 267 -28.71 -6.55 5.61
CA LEU A 267 -27.89 -5.49 6.22
C LEU A 267 -28.78 -4.40 6.83
N ALA A 268 -29.80 -3.94 6.09
CA ALA A 268 -30.75 -2.96 6.56
C ALA A 268 -31.55 -3.46 7.78
N GLN A 269 -32.08 -4.70 7.73
CA GLN A 269 -32.81 -5.33 8.82
C GLN A 269 -31.94 -5.47 10.08
N LYS A 270 -30.67 -5.80 9.93
CA LYS A 270 -29.74 -6.00 11.05
C LYS A 270 -29.04 -4.70 11.48
N GLY A 271 -29.27 -3.59 10.80
CA GLY A 271 -28.62 -2.30 11.07
C GLY A 271 -27.09 -2.35 10.87
N LYS A 272 -26.59 -3.13 9.91
CA LYS A 272 -25.15 -3.30 9.65
C LYS A 272 -24.74 -2.44 8.46
N PRO A 273 -23.74 -1.54 8.61
CA PRO A 273 -23.14 -0.89 7.47
C PRO A 273 -22.30 -1.87 6.64
N TYR A 274 -22.14 -1.57 5.36
CA TYR A 274 -21.22 -2.26 4.46
C TYR A 274 -20.04 -1.33 4.12
N TRP A 275 -18.81 -1.85 4.21
CA TRP A 275 -17.59 -1.16 3.88
C TRP A 275 -16.84 -1.85 2.73
N ASN A 276 -16.36 -1.08 1.77
CA ASN A 276 -15.32 -1.52 0.84
C ASN A 276 -13.96 -1.16 1.46
N THR A 277 -13.32 -2.14 2.05
CA THR A 277 -12.08 -1.98 2.81
C THR A 277 -10.82 -2.04 1.95
N GLU A 278 -10.96 -2.38 0.66
CA GLU A 278 -9.89 -2.28 -0.31
C GLU A 278 -10.46 -2.06 -1.73
N GLU A 279 -10.18 -0.90 -2.30
CA GLU A 279 -10.51 -0.53 -3.68
C GLU A 279 -9.22 -0.38 -4.47
N HIS A 280 -9.28 -0.62 -5.78
CA HIS A 280 -8.15 -0.53 -6.69
C HIS A 280 -8.49 0.30 -7.92
N VAL A 281 -7.79 1.40 -8.12
CA VAL A 281 -7.89 2.23 -9.32
C VAL A 281 -6.54 2.26 -10.02
N TYR A 282 -6.25 1.22 -10.82
CA TYR A 282 -4.97 1.04 -11.52
C TYR A 282 -4.86 1.90 -12.77
N LYS A 283 -4.76 3.23 -12.59
CA LYS A 283 -4.63 4.19 -13.67
C LYS A 283 -3.62 5.27 -13.33
N GLU A 284 -3.22 6.04 -14.30
CA GLU A 284 -2.27 7.15 -14.13
C GLU A 284 -2.89 8.47 -14.61
N GLY A 285 -2.28 9.58 -14.23
CA GLY A 285 -2.70 10.90 -14.63
C GLY A 285 -4.14 11.24 -14.24
N PHE A 286 -4.80 12.06 -15.02
CA PHE A 286 -6.18 12.46 -14.79
C PHE A 286 -7.17 11.28 -14.87
N ASP A 287 -6.86 10.24 -15.64
CA ASP A 287 -7.68 9.02 -15.68
C ASP A 287 -7.75 8.32 -14.31
N CYS A 288 -6.67 8.41 -13.51
CA CYS A 288 -6.68 7.94 -12.12
C CYS A 288 -7.52 8.87 -11.23
N GLU A 289 -7.35 10.18 -11.34
CA GLU A 289 -8.08 11.18 -10.56
C GLU A 289 -9.60 11.03 -10.71
N ILE A 290 -10.09 11.09 -11.94
CA ILE A 290 -11.53 10.94 -12.20
C ILE A 290 -12.02 9.51 -11.91
N GLY A 291 -11.15 8.50 -12.10
CA GLY A 291 -11.43 7.11 -11.76
C GLY A 291 -11.69 6.91 -10.28
N ILE A 292 -10.94 7.58 -9.41
CA ILE A 292 -11.12 7.57 -7.95
C ILE A 292 -12.48 8.15 -7.57
N VAL A 293 -12.82 9.33 -8.08
CA VAL A 293 -14.11 9.96 -7.78
C VAL A 293 -15.27 9.10 -8.27
N LYS A 294 -15.16 8.55 -9.49
CA LYS A 294 -16.13 7.61 -10.02
C LYS A 294 -16.29 6.38 -9.12
N ALA A 295 -15.17 5.76 -8.72
CA ALA A 295 -15.19 4.60 -7.84
C ALA A 295 -15.86 4.92 -6.50
N PHE A 296 -15.60 6.07 -5.91
CA PHE A 296 -16.24 6.50 -4.67
C PHE A 296 -17.75 6.68 -4.82
N ASN A 297 -18.20 7.35 -5.87
CA ASN A 297 -19.63 7.50 -6.18
C ASN A 297 -20.31 6.12 -6.39
N GLU A 298 -19.73 5.26 -7.21
CA GLU A 298 -20.29 3.94 -7.54
C GLU A 298 -20.29 2.99 -6.34
N ASN A 299 -19.30 3.08 -5.45
CA ASN A 299 -19.30 2.31 -4.22
C ASN A 299 -20.56 2.55 -3.38
N PHE A 300 -21.00 3.79 -3.27
CA PHE A 300 -22.26 4.08 -2.59
C PHE A 300 -23.48 3.71 -3.46
N ILE A 301 -23.54 4.24 -4.68
CA ILE A 301 -24.74 4.14 -5.55
C ILE A 301 -25.03 2.68 -5.92
N GLU A 302 -24.01 1.92 -6.31
CA GLU A 302 -24.16 0.56 -6.84
C GLU A 302 -23.94 -0.51 -5.77
N ARG A 303 -22.85 -0.38 -5.00
CA ARG A 303 -22.44 -1.41 -4.04
C ARG A 303 -23.09 -1.26 -2.66
N GLY A 304 -23.53 -0.05 -2.31
CA GLY A 304 -24.11 0.27 -1.00
C GLY A 304 -23.08 0.46 0.11
N ALA A 305 -21.81 0.66 -0.26
CA ALA A 305 -20.74 0.87 0.71
C ALA A 305 -20.76 2.29 1.26
N THR A 306 -20.61 2.41 2.58
CA THR A 306 -20.62 3.70 3.30
C THR A 306 -19.22 4.18 3.69
N LYS A 307 -18.19 3.31 3.57
CA LYS A 307 -16.77 3.62 3.68
C LYS A 307 -16.03 2.98 2.50
N ILE A 308 -15.08 3.71 1.97
CA ILE A 308 -14.23 3.24 0.87
C ILE A 308 -12.78 3.53 1.22
N VAL A 309 -11.93 2.52 1.12
CA VAL A 309 -10.49 2.63 1.35
C VAL A 309 -9.76 2.12 0.11
N ASN A 310 -8.83 2.90 -0.41
CA ASN A 310 -7.99 2.48 -1.53
C ASN A 310 -6.65 1.89 -1.05
N TRP A 311 -6.19 0.85 -1.70
CA TRP A 311 -4.86 0.31 -1.54
C TRP A 311 -3.93 0.96 -2.58
N TYR A 312 -2.92 1.64 -2.14
CA TYR A 312 -2.51 2.25 -0.90
C TYR A 312 -2.28 3.77 -1.07
N GLY A 313 -2.07 4.52 0.04
CA GLY A 313 -2.04 5.99 -0.03
C GLY A 313 -0.71 6.60 -0.46
N ILE A 314 0.41 6.14 0.11
CA ILE A 314 1.76 6.65 -0.10
C ILE A 314 2.64 5.51 -0.59
N ALA A 315 3.30 5.69 -1.74
CA ALA A 315 4.31 4.76 -2.24
C ALA A 315 5.69 5.13 -1.68
N GLY A 316 5.94 4.75 -0.43
CA GLY A 316 7.23 4.90 0.24
C GLY A 316 8.04 3.61 0.23
N LEU A 317 8.29 3.04 -0.95
CA LEU A 317 8.94 1.75 -1.19
C LEU A 317 9.82 1.84 -2.45
N TYR A 318 10.62 0.83 -2.73
CA TYR A 318 11.45 0.84 -3.93
C TYR A 318 10.64 0.61 -5.21
N PRO A 319 10.94 1.32 -6.33
CA PRO A 319 10.18 1.23 -7.57
C PRO A 319 10.12 -0.16 -8.21
N MET A 320 11.08 -1.03 -7.88
CA MET A 320 11.15 -2.40 -8.36
C MET A 320 10.19 -3.37 -7.63
N GLN A 321 9.59 -2.96 -6.52
CA GLN A 321 8.61 -3.78 -5.81
C GLN A 321 7.30 -3.87 -6.60
N PRO A 322 6.54 -4.97 -6.48
CA PRO A 322 5.28 -5.13 -7.18
C PRO A 322 4.33 -3.97 -6.88
N TYR A 323 3.51 -3.59 -7.84
CA TYR A 323 2.51 -2.53 -7.66
C TYR A 323 3.03 -1.18 -7.15
N SER A 324 4.34 -0.91 -7.27
CA SER A 324 4.96 0.33 -6.76
C SER A 324 4.33 1.62 -7.33
N LYS A 325 3.67 1.56 -8.49
CA LYS A 325 2.97 2.67 -9.13
C LYS A 325 1.46 2.66 -8.97
N THR A 326 0.91 1.70 -8.23
CA THR A 326 -0.53 1.59 -7.96
C THR A 326 -1.06 2.87 -7.33
N PRO A 327 -2.36 3.14 -7.35
CA PRO A 327 -3.00 4.47 -7.28
C PRO A 327 -2.65 5.33 -6.06
N SER A 328 -1.40 5.27 -5.62
CA SER A 328 -0.90 6.12 -4.56
C SER A 328 -0.99 7.60 -4.93
N MET A 329 -1.27 8.42 -3.95
CA MET A 329 -1.32 9.87 -4.08
C MET A 329 0.07 10.49 -4.18
N LEU A 330 1.06 9.82 -3.64
CA LEU A 330 2.43 10.31 -3.50
C LEU A 330 3.44 9.20 -3.79
N LEU A 331 4.49 9.51 -4.56
CA LEU A 331 5.65 8.65 -4.71
C LEU A 331 6.76 9.20 -3.81
N ALA A 332 7.06 8.46 -2.75
CA ALA A 332 8.07 8.80 -1.75
C ALA A 332 9.22 7.78 -1.79
N TRP A 333 9.95 7.74 -2.93
CA TRP A 333 10.95 6.73 -3.27
C TRP A 333 12.40 7.14 -2.98
N SER A 334 12.63 8.42 -2.70
CA SER A 334 13.99 8.99 -2.64
C SER A 334 14.24 9.77 -1.34
N PRO A 335 14.16 9.12 -0.16
CA PRO A 335 14.33 9.80 1.12
C PRO A 335 15.71 10.45 1.26
N TRP A 336 16.76 9.88 0.71
CA TRP A 336 18.12 10.43 0.72
C TRP A 336 18.24 11.83 0.07
N SER A 337 17.37 12.13 -0.90
CA SER A 337 17.27 13.47 -1.51
C SER A 337 16.16 14.34 -0.91
N GLY A 338 15.22 13.74 -0.20
CA GLY A 338 13.97 14.37 0.21
C GLY A 338 12.96 14.58 -0.92
N HIS A 339 13.27 14.11 -2.14
CA HIS A 339 12.38 14.27 -3.28
C HIS A 339 11.14 13.37 -3.16
N TYR A 340 9.97 13.92 -3.49
CA TYR A 340 8.73 13.17 -3.66
C TYR A 340 7.90 13.75 -4.80
N VAL A 341 6.99 12.94 -5.34
CA VAL A 341 6.11 13.34 -6.44
C VAL A 341 4.66 13.33 -5.96
N VAL A 342 3.95 14.43 -6.20
CA VAL A 342 2.49 14.50 -6.01
C VAL A 342 1.83 14.04 -7.28
N ARG A 343 0.96 13.02 -7.20
CA ARG A 343 0.23 12.47 -8.33
C ARG A 343 -1.19 13.02 -8.40
N GLU A 344 -1.77 12.96 -9.56
CA GLU A 344 -3.13 13.45 -9.82
C GLU A 344 -4.18 12.72 -8.96
N ALA A 345 -3.93 11.47 -8.60
CA ALA A 345 -4.74 10.71 -7.65
C ALA A 345 -5.09 11.50 -6.37
N LEU A 346 -4.17 12.31 -5.85
CA LEU A 346 -4.37 13.13 -4.65
C LEU A 346 -5.56 14.07 -4.80
N TRP A 347 -5.76 14.63 -5.97
CA TRP A 347 -6.84 15.56 -6.23
C TRP A 347 -8.20 14.87 -6.31
N GLY A 348 -8.26 13.63 -6.77
CA GLY A 348 -9.47 12.80 -6.70
C GLY A 348 -9.95 12.62 -5.25
N TYR A 349 -9.02 12.37 -4.32
CA TYR A 349 -9.34 12.34 -2.88
C TYR A 349 -9.75 13.71 -2.35
N ALA A 350 -9.09 14.79 -2.79
CA ALA A 350 -9.42 16.15 -2.37
C ALA A 350 -10.87 16.55 -2.66
N HIS A 351 -11.41 16.09 -3.81
CA HIS A 351 -12.80 16.29 -4.20
C HIS A 351 -13.82 15.61 -3.27
N TYR A 352 -13.39 14.69 -2.43
CA TYR A 352 -14.20 14.07 -1.38
C TYR A 352 -13.79 14.54 0.02
N GLY A 353 -12.52 14.37 0.36
CA GLY A 353 -12.02 14.54 1.73
C GLY A 353 -12.18 15.94 2.27
N GLN A 354 -12.08 16.96 1.40
CA GLN A 354 -12.25 18.36 1.82
C GLN A 354 -13.72 18.81 1.87
N PHE A 355 -14.64 17.99 1.35
CA PHE A 355 -16.06 18.36 1.21
C PHE A 355 -16.98 17.55 2.09
N THR A 356 -16.48 16.49 2.72
CA THR A 356 -17.27 15.57 3.53
C THR A 356 -16.60 15.32 4.89
N GLN A 357 -17.38 14.84 5.85
CA GLN A 357 -16.88 14.40 7.14
C GLN A 357 -17.58 13.12 7.56
N VAL A 358 -16.87 12.26 8.30
CA VAL A 358 -17.46 11.06 8.92
C VAL A 358 -18.66 11.47 9.77
N GLY A 359 -19.78 10.79 9.57
CA GLY A 359 -21.04 11.09 10.25
C GLY A 359 -22.04 11.91 9.42
N TRP A 360 -21.61 12.52 8.30
CA TRP A 360 -22.56 13.10 7.35
C TRP A 360 -23.46 12.00 6.80
N ARG A 361 -24.56 12.39 6.18
CA ARG A 361 -25.51 11.46 5.59
C ARG A 361 -25.71 11.70 4.13
N TYR A 362 -25.76 10.63 3.35
CA TYR A 362 -26.19 10.68 1.96
C TYR A 362 -27.64 11.11 1.88
N LEU A 363 -28.02 11.88 0.86
CA LEU A 363 -29.43 12.18 0.57
C LEU A 363 -30.00 11.10 -0.37
N ASN A 364 -31.12 10.48 0.01
CA ASN A 364 -31.70 9.34 -0.71
C ASN A 364 -31.97 9.61 -2.21
N HIS A 365 -32.40 10.84 -2.55
CA HIS A 365 -32.68 11.25 -3.92
C HIS A 365 -31.58 12.13 -4.52
N GLY A 366 -30.55 12.45 -3.72
CA GLY A 366 -29.41 13.26 -4.10
C GLY A 366 -28.20 12.48 -4.58
N CYS A 367 -28.34 11.19 -4.92
CA CYS A 367 -27.27 10.32 -5.39
C CYS A 367 -27.73 9.47 -6.57
N GLY A 368 -26.93 9.39 -7.64
CA GLY A 368 -27.31 8.62 -8.83
C GLY A 368 -26.41 8.83 -10.04
N LYS A 369 -26.88 8.37 -11.17
CA LYS A 369 -26.25 8.56 -12.47
C LYS A 369 -26.73 9.84 -13.15
N LEU A 370 -25.84 10.51 -13.87
CA LEU A 370 -26.16 11.62 -14.73
C LEU A 370 -26.71 11.12 -16.09
N LEU A 371 -27.75 11.73 -16.62
CA LEU A 371 -28.38 11.34 -17.89
C LEU A 371 -27.42 11.44 -19.07
N GLY A 372 -26.54 12.44 -19.09
CA GLY A 372 -25.51 12.64 -20.12
C GLY A 372 -24.23 11.81 -19.90
N GLY A 373 -24.19 10.96 -18.87
CA GLY A 373 -23.03 10.16 -18.48
C GLY A 373 -22.31 10.74 -17.25
N GLY A 374 -21.87 9.86 -16.39
CA GLY A 374 -21.24 10.18 -15.09
C GLY A 374 -22.13 9.89 -13.91
N SER A 375 -21.74 10.38 -12.74
CA SER A 375 -22.44 10.12 -11.49
C SER A 375 -22.33 11.28 -10.50
N PHE A 376 -23.19 11.29 -9.49
CA PHE A 376 -23.18 12.28 -8.43
C PHE A 376 -23.61 11.69 -7.09
N VAL A 377 -23.06 12.26 -6.03
CA VAL A 377 -23.52 12.00 -4.65
C VAL A 377 -23.67 13.33 -3.92
N THR A 378 -24.71 13.43 -3.11
CA THR A 378 -24.94 14.56 -2.21
C THR A 378 -24.95 14.06 -0.78
N MET A 379 -24.21 14.76 0.07
CA MET A 379 -24.17 14.48 1.50
C MET A 379 -24.47 15.72 2.31
N LYS A 380 -25.21 15.54 3.41
CA LYS A 380 -25.63 16.57 4.36
C LYS A 380 -24.94 16.40 5.69
N SER A 381 -24.48 17.50 6.27
CA SER A 381 -23.95 17.58 7.64
C SER A 381 -25.10 17.63 8.67
N PRO A 382 -24.80 17.41 9.96
CA PRO A 382 -25.77 17.64 11.03
C PRO A 382 -26.30 19.08 11.07
N ASP A 383 -25.47 20.07 10.69
CA ASP A 383 -25.82 21.50 10.67
C ASP A 383 -26.47 21.94 9.36
N ALA A 384 -26.94 20.98 8.55
CA ALA A 384 -27.60 21.19 7.27
C ALA A 384 -26.70 21.80 6.15
N ASP A 385 -25.39 21.96 6.36
CA ASP A 385 -24.46 22.16 5.25
C ASP A 385 -24.46 20.93 4.35
N TYR A 386 -24.23 21.14 3.06
CA TYR A 386 -24.21 20.03 2.11
C TYR A 386 -23.11 20.17 1.05
N SER A 387 -22.75 19.03 0.49
CA SER A 387 -21.78 18.93 -0.60
C SER A 387 -22.29 17.99 -1.67
N ILE A 388 -22.03 18.36 -2.93
CA ILE A 388 -22.36 17.57 -4.11
C ILE A 388 -21.04 17.25 -4.83
N ILE A 389 -20.74 15.97 -5.01
CA ILE A 389 -19.56 15.52 -5.75
C ILE A 389 -20.02 14.85 -7.04
N LEU A 390 -19.60 15.41 -8.18
CA LEU A 390 -19.99 14.94 -9.51
C LEU A 390 -18.74 14.57 -10.31
N GLU A 391 -18.87 13.53 -11.14
CA GLU A 391 -17.93 13.23 -12.20
C GLU A 391 -18.70 12.97 -13.50
N THR A 392 -18.07 13.29 -14.62
CA THR A 392 -18.66 13.17 -15.95
C THR A 392 -17.84 12.24 -16.85
N LYS A 393 -17.16 11.24 -16.26
CA LYS A 393 -16.44 10.24 -17.03
C LYS A 393 -17.40 9.53 -17.97
N SER A 394 -17.02 9.41 -19.22
CA SER A 394 -17.84 8.82 -20.29
C SER A 394 -18.97 9.70 -20.83
N ALA A 395 -19.15 10.92 -20.36
CA ALA A 395 -20.02 11.89 -21.02
C ALA A 395 -19.44 12.23 -22.41
N LYS A 396 -20.33 12.39 -23.41
CA LYS A 396 -19.92 12.70 -24.79
C LYS A 396 -20.08 14.18 -25.12
N THR A 397 -20.97 14.85 -24.44
CA THR A 397 -21.31 16.25 -24.66
C THR A 397 -21.47 16.96 -23.32
N MET A 398 -21.45 18.29 -23.34
CA MET A 398 -21.85 19.07 -22.19
C MET A 398 -23.28 18.73 -21.76
N GLN A 399 -23.53 18.81 -20.47
CA GLN A 399 -24.85 18.59 -19.89
C GLN A 399 -25.16 19.66 -18.86
N GLN A 400 -26.42 20.07 -18.78
CA GLN A 400 -26.92 21.02 -17.79
C GLN A 400 -27.64 20.27 -16.68
N VAL A 401 -27.23 20.49 -15.45
CA VAL A 401 -27.89 19.95 -14.27
C VAL A 401 -28.47 21.09 -13.44
N ARG A 402 -29.78 21.02 -13.20
CA ARG A 402 -30.51 21.95 -12.32
C ARG A 402 -30.75 21.23 -10.99
N PHE A 403 -30.41 21.89 -9.90
CA PHE A 403 -30.69 21.44 -8.55
C PHE A 403 -31.81 22.23 -7.92
N GLN A 404 -32.80 21.52 -7.35
CA GLN A 404 -33.85 22.09 -6.52
C GLN A 404 -33.54 21.72 -5.08
N VAL A 405 -33.29 22.73 -4.24
CA VAL A 405 -32.78 22.55 -2.87
C VAL A 405 -33.92 22.85 -1.90
N SER A 406 -34.23 21.90 -1.03
CA SER A 406 -35.23 22.06 0.01
C SER A 406 -34.82 23.07 1.10
N SER A 407 -35.77 23.71 1.73
CA SER A 407 -35.57 24.78 2.73
C SER A 407 -34.89 24.34 4.02
N ASP A 408 -34.75 23.05 4.25
CA ASP A 408 -34.05 22.46 5.41
C ASP A 408 -32.55 22.22 5.17
N LEU A 409 -32.08 22.55 3.96
CA LEU A 409 -30.66 22.66 3.64
C LEU A 409 -30.19 24.13 3.72
N GLN A 410 -28.88 24.32 3.99
CA GLN A 410 -28.36 25.69 4.14
C GLN A 410 -28.49 26.50 2.86
N ASP A 411 -29.21 27.62 2.95
CA ASP A 411 -29.33 28.60 1.86
C ASP A 411 -28.10 29.54 1.84
N LYS A 412 -26.99 28.97 1.36
CA LYS A 412 -25.70 29.64 1.24
C LYS A 412 -25.15 29.49 -0.16
N SER A 413 -24.27 30.41 -0.58
CA SER A 413 -23.53 30.23 -1.81
C SER A 413 -22.66 28.95 -1.75
N LEU A 414 -22.62 28.24 -2.86
CA LEU A 414 -21.81 27.01 -3.03
C LEU A 414 -20.45 27.39 -3.58
N CYS A 415 -19.38 26.97 -2.89
CA CYS A 415 -18.07 26.98 -3.52
C CYS A 415 -17.99 25.86 -4.56
N VAL A 416 -17.35 26.15 -5.67
CA VAL A 416 -17.16 25.21 -6.77
C VAL A 416 -15.68 24.93 -6.94
N TRP A 417 -15.33 23.67 -6.90
CA TRP A 417 -13.99 23.16 -7.21
C TRP A 417 -14.07 22.20 -8.40
N PHE A 418 -13.06 22.26 -9.24
CA PHE A 418 -13.08 21.66 -10.57
C PHE A 418 -11.76 20.97 -10.88
N SER A 419 -11.85 19.84 -11.60
CA SER A 419 -10.71 19.18 -12.25
C SER A 419 -11.06 18.71 -13.64
N ASP A 420 -10.10 18.81 -14.54
CA ASP A 420 -10.04 18.12 -15.83
C ASP A 420 -8.59 17.72 -16.14
N ALA A 421 -8.32 17.20 -17.32
CA ALA A 421 -6.98 16.79 -17.73
C ALA A 421 -5.93 17.93 -17.76
N LYS A 422 -6.37 19.20 -17.74
CA LYS A 422 -5.49 20.37 -17.80
C LYS A 422 -5.27 21.03 -16.46
N GLU A 423 -6.28 21.02 -15.61
CA GLU A 423 -6.29 21.71 -14.33
C GLU A 423 -6.88 20.79 -13.25
N GLN A 424 -6.13 20.54 -12.19
CA GLN A 424 -6.58 19.69 -11.09
C GLN A 424 -6.87 20.55 -9.85
N PHE A 425 -8.00 20.29 -9.22
CA PHE A 425 -8.46 20.87 -7.97
C PHE A 425 -8.31 22.40 -7.92
N VAL A 426 -8.99 23.09 -8.84
CA VAL A 426 -8.98 24.54 -8.95
C VAL A 426 -10.32 25.14 -8.54
N ARG A 427 -10.25 26.29 -7.85
CA ARG A 427 -11.43 27.02 -7.43
C ARG A 427 -12.07 27.74 -8.62
N ARG A 428 -13.40 27.62 -8.75
CA ARG A 428 -14.24 28.38 -9.71
C ARG A 428 -15.10 29.40 -8.98
N THR A 429 -15.83 30.19 -9.75
CA THR A 429 -16.82 31.15 -9.23
C THR A 429 -17.88 30.43 -8.42
N ASP A 430 -18.25 31.01 -7.28
CA ASP A 430 -19.31 30.47 -6.43
C ASP A 430 -20.66 30.53 -7.12
N ILE A 431 -21.52 29.57 -6.84
CA ILE A 431 -22.90 29.57 -7.28
C ILE A 431 -23.78 30.06 -6.13
N LEU A 432 -24.61 31.04 -6.40
CA LEU A 432 -25.62 31.53 -5.46
C LEU A 432 -26.99 30.94 -5.87
N PRO A 433 -27.62 30.10 -5.04
CA PRO A 433 -28.96 29.64 -5.31
C PRO A 433 -29.95 30.82 -5.34
N GLU A 434 -30.91 30.77 -6.25
CA GLU A 434 -32.01 31.74 -6.32
C GLU A 434 -33.34 30.99 -6.10
N ASN A 435 -34.10 31.37 -5.11
CA ASN A 435 -35.37 30.74 -4.74
C ASN A 435 -35.27 29.23 -4.52
N GLY A 436 -34.13 28.76 -3.93
CA GLY A 436 -33.87 27.35 -3.70
C GLY A 436 -33.45 26.54 -4.96
N GLU A 437 -33.11 27.23 -6.07
CA GLU A 437 -32.64 26.56 -7.29
C GLU A 437 -31.29 27.11 -7.76
N PHE A 438 -30.52 26.25 -8.38
CA PHE A 438 -29.34 26.64 -9.17
C PHE A 438 -29.08 25.65 -10.30
N ALA A 439 -28.32 26.08 -11.30
CA ALA A 439 -27.91 25.21 -12.41
C ALA A 439 -26.42 25.30 -12.63
N ILE A 440 -25.85 24.19 -13.12
CA ILE A 440 -24.45 24.11 -13.50
C ILE A 440 -24.33 23.38 -14.85
N THR A 441 -23.47 23.91 -15.72
CA THR A 441 -23.09 23.22 -16.97
C THR A 441 -21.82 22.40 -16.71
N LEU A 442 -21.93 21.09 -16.93
CA LEU A 442 -20.85 20.14 -16.72
C LEU A 442 -20.18 19.83 -18.07
N GLN A 443 -18.86 19.92 -18.09
CA GLN A 443 -18.03 19.49 -19.23
C GLN A 443 -17.88 17.96 -19.21
N PRO A 444 -17.67 17.32 -20.36
CA PRO A 444 -17.24 15.91 -20.41
C PRO A 444 -15.91 15.71 -19.68
N ASP A 445 -15.67 14.48 -19.19
CA ASP A 445 -14.44 14.07 -18.52
C ASP A 445 -13.94 15.08 -17.49
N SER A 446 -14.79 15.44 -16.54
CA SER A 446 -14.51 16.46 -15.53
C SER A 446 -15.06 16.08 -14.17
N ILE A 447 -14.48 16.69 -13.13
CA ILE A 447 -14.89 16.52 -11.73
C ILE A 447 -15.34 17.87 -11.18
N TYR A 448 -16.43 17.87 -10.42
CA TYR A 448 -16.93 19.03 -9.71
C TYR A 448 -17.25 18.67 -8.27
N SER A 449 -16.84 19.53 -7.35
CA SER A 449 -17.30 19.48 -5.96
C SER A 449 -17.90 20.83 -5.58
N LEU A 450 -19.16 20.81 -5.21
CA LEU A 450 -19.91 21.96 -4.78
C LEU A 450 -20.21 21.85 -3.29
N SER A 451 -20.06 22.93 -2.52
CA SER A 451 -20.32 22.86 -1.08
C SER A 451 -20.71 24.21 -0.48
N THR A 452 -21.59 24.18 0.50
CA THR A 452 -21.87 25.33 1.39
C THR A 452 -20.76 25.52 2.42
N THR A 453 -19.90 24.50 2.67
CA THR A 453 -18.73 24.63 3.55
C THR A 453 -17.58 25.38 2.89
N ARG A 454 -16.68 25.92 3.71
CA ARG A 454 -15.54 26.73 3.25
C ARG A 454 -14.21 26.22 3.83
N GLY A 455 -13.11 26.80 3.35
CA GLY A 455 -11.76 26.54 3.87
C GLY A 455 -10.96 25.52 3.06
N GLN A 456 -11.49 25.04 1.93
CA GLN A 456 -10.78 24.10 1.05
C GLN A 456 -9.53 24.77 0.44
N GLN A 457 -8.45 24.01 0.35
CA GLN A 457 -7.17 24.46 -0.17
C GLN A 457 -6.56 23.36 -1.06
N LYS A 458 -6.01 23.76 -2.21
CA LYS A 458 -5.28 22.79 -3.05
C LYS A 458 -4.16 22.13 -2.25
N GLY A 459 -3.40 22.93 -1.50
CA GLY A 459 -2.19 22.47 -0.84
C GLY A 459 -1.06 22.27 -1.85
N ALA A 460 0.07 22.91 -1.62
CA ALA A 460 1.27 22.74 -2.43
C ALA A 460 2.48 23.16 -1.60
N PHE A 461 3.64 22.61 -1.97
CA PHE A 461 4.92 23.00 -1.39
C PHE A 461 5.89 23.30 -2.53
N ASP A 462 6.47 24.50 -2.54
CA ASP A 462 7.36 24.96 -3.62
C ASP A 462 8.81 24.51 -3.44
N ASN A 463 9.13 23.93 -2.28
CA ASN A 463 10.49 23.56 -1.88
C ASN A 463 10.75 22.06 -1.91
N ILE A 464 10.12 21.32 -2.82
CA ILE A 464 10.42 19.91 -3.03
C ILE A 464 11.82 19.81 -3.66
N PRO A 465 12.78 19.13 -3.02
CA PRO A 465 14.13 18.99 -3.55
C PRO A 465 14.15 18.27 -4.91
N LYS A 466 15.20 18.49 -5.67
CA LYS A 466 15.43 17.69 -6.88
C LYS A 466 15.81 16.26 -6.51
N VAL A 467 15.38 15.31 -7.32
CA VAL A 467 15.79 13.91 -7.16
C VAL A 467 17.32 13.79 -7.35
N THR A 468 17.95 13.01 -6.48
CA THR A 468 19.36 12.60 -6.64
C THR A 468 19.44 11.08 -6.59
N PRO A 469 20.44 10.46 -7.24
CA PRO A 469 20.68 9.02 -7.10
C PRO A 469 20.88 8.62 -5.63
N PHE A 470 20.67 7.35 -5.34
CA PHE A 470 21.02 6.79 -4.02
C PHE A 470 22.51 7.04 -3.73
N PRO A 471 22.89 7.34 -2.48
CA PRO A 471 24.29 7.55 -2.09
C PRO A 471 25.18 6.38 -2.54
N PHE A 472 26.16 6.68 -3.41
CA PHE A 472 27.08 5.70 -3.94
C PHE A 472 28.48 6.32 -4.09
N PRO A 473 29.55 5.75 -3.49
CA PRO A 473 29.54 4.53 -2.65
C PRO A 473 28.77 4.70 -1.32
N TYR A 474 28.29 3.59 -0.74
CA TYR A 474 27.53 3.54 0.48
C TYR A 474 28.24 2.69 1.54
N HIS A 475 28.28 3.16 2.80
CA HIS A 475 28.86 2.43 3.91
C HIS A 475 28.01 2.64 5.18
N GLU A 476 27.56 1.55 5.80
CA GLU A 476 26.77 1.54 7.02
C GLU A 476 27.43 0.64 8.08
N THR A 477 27.72 1.21 9.25
CA THR A 477 28.30 0.51 10.38
C THR A 477 27.28 0.23 11.50
N PHE A 478 26.07 0.73 11.36
CA PHE A 478 24.99 0.66 12.35
C PHE A 478 25.29 1.32 13.72
N ASP A 479 26.46 1.82 13.95
CA ASP A 479 26.90 2.41 15.24
C ASP A 479 26.26 3.77 15.53
N GLU A 480 25.75 4.49 14.53
CA GLU A 480 25.09 5.77 14.74
C GLU A 480 23.70 5.66 15.37
N TYR A 481 23.10 4.46 15.37
CA TYR A 481 21.82 4.19 15.99
C TYR A 481 21.98 3.91 17.50
N SER A 482 22.38 4.94 18.27
CA SER A 482 22.64 4.78 19.71
C SER A 482 21.42 4.24 20.47
N GLU A 483 20.21 4.56 20.03
CA GLU A 483 18.95 4.08 20.58
C GLU A 483 18.05 3.50 19.47
N PRO A 484 18.22 2.22 19.09
CA PRO A 484 17.48 1.59 18.00
C PRO A 484 15.96 1.71 18.10
N SER A 485 15.42 1.70 19.31
CA SER A 485 13.99 1.84 19.56
C SER A 485 13.38 3.14 19.02
N GLN A 486 14.17 4.21 18.91
CA GLN A 486 13.71 5.48 18.33
C GLN A 486 13.50 5.39 16.82
N TYR A 487 14.11 4.41 16.16
CA TYR A 487 14.01 4.12 14.73
C TYR A 487 13.11 2.91 14.43
N GLY A 488 12.36 2.43 15.42
CA GLY A 488 11.58 1.21 15.28
C GLY A 488 12.44 -0.04 15.07
N TYR A 489 13.69 0.01 15.48
CA TYR A 489 14.76 -0.99 15.25
C TYR A 489 15.16 -1.17 13.78
N LEU A 490 14.72 -0.29 12.89
CA LEU A 490 14.98 -0.38 11.45
C LEU A 490 16.10 0.60 11.04
N PRO A 491 17.12 0.15 10.33
CA PRO A 491 18.12 1.05 9.75
C PRO A 491 17.50 1.87 8.61
N HIS A 492 18.19 2.92 8.19
CA HIS A 492 17.75 3.73 7.05
C HIS A 492 17.89 2.97 5.74
N TYR A 493 16.96 3.24 4.84
CA TYR A 493 16.95 2.80 3.44
C TYR A 493 16.83 1.30 3.20
N THR A 494 16.75 0.48 4.22
CA THR A 494 16.45 -0.94 4.05
C THR A 494 14.95 -1.19 3.89
N ALA A 495 14.62 -2.16 3.07
CA ALA A 495 13.25 -2.65 2.91
C ALA A 495 13.23 -4.17 3.01
N ASP A 496 12.67 -4.69 4.11
CA ASP A 496 12.54 -6.12 4.33
C ASP A 496 11.45 -6.68 3.40
N ILE A 497 11.77 -7.77 2.71
CA ILE A 497 10.83 -8.43 1.81
C ILE A 497 10.23 -9.68 2.45
N ASP A 498 11.02 -10.40 3.24
CA ASP A 498 10.56 -11.50 4.08
C ASP A 498 11.42 -11.56 5.35
N GLY A 499 10.84 -11.93 6.50
CA GLY A 499 11.49 -11.84 7.79
C GLY A 499 11.56 -10.39 8.33
N SER A 500 12.47 -10.14 9.26
CA SER A 500 12.74 -8.81 9.82
C SER A 500 14.22 -8.66 10.14
N PHE A 501 14.81 -7.55 9.66
CA PHE A 501 16.22 -7.21 9.88
C PHE A 501 16.29 -5.99 10.78
N GLU A 502 16.70 -6.22 12.05
CA GLU A 502 16.64 -5.23 13.11
C GLU A 502 18.02 -4.85 13.65
N LEU A 503 18.12 -3.60 14.08
CA LEU A 503 19.25 -3.06 14.82
C LEU A 503 19.32 -3.70 16.21
N VAL A 504 20.43 -4.38 16.48
CA VAL A 504 20.70 -5.06 17.76
C VAL A 504 22.11 -4.77 18.23
N LYS A 505 22.39 -5.04 19.51
CA LYS A 505 23.77 -5.01 20.01
C LYS A 505 24.60 -6.12 19.36
N ARG A 506 25.84 -5.79 19.00
CA ARG A 506 26.80 -6.77 18.51
C ARG A 506 27.02 -7.91 19.53
N PRO A 507 27.25 -9.15 19.08
CA PRO A 507 27.55 -10.27 19.96
C PRO A 507 28.78 -10.05 20.89
N ASP A 508 29.75 -9.24 20.43
CA ASP A 508 30.96 -8.88 21.20
C ASP A 508 30.75 -7.65 22.14
N GLY A 509 29.55 -7.06 22.12
CA GLY A 509 29.18 -5.90 22.92
C GLY A 509 29.75 -4.57 22.45
N LYS A 510 30.41 -4.52 21.29
CA LYS A 510 31.09 -3.34 20.75
C LYS A 510 30.25 -2.61 19.70
N GLY A 511 29.23 -1.90 20.12
CA GLY A 511 28.36 -1.14 19.19
C GLY A 511 27.10 -1.86 18.79
N GLN A 512 26.50 -1.42 17.71
CA GLN A 512 25.29 -1.97 17.11
C GLN A 512 25.64 -2.78 15.84
N CYS A 513 24.72 -3.63 15.42
CA CYS A 513 24.78 -4.33 14.14
C CYS A 513 23.34 -4.64 13.67
N LEU A 514 23.20 -5.14 12.49
CA LEU A 514 21.93 -5.62 11.96
C LEU A 514 21.79 -7.15 12.22
N ARG A 515 20.59 -7.61 12.49
CA ARG A 515 20.30 -9.03 12.65
C ARG A 515 18.97 -9.40 11.99
N GLN A 516 18.90 -10.51 11.28
CA GLN A 516 17.63 -11.15 10.99
C GLN A 516 17.11 -11.78 12.28
N VAL A 517 15.92 -11.35 12.77
CA VAL A 517 15.47 -11.67 14.13
C VAL A 517 14.32 -12.69 14.20
N VAL A 518 13.67 -12.98 13.10
CA VAL A 518 12.51 -13.87 13.02
C VAL A 518 12.98 -15.33 12.93
N PRO A 519 12.78 -16.17 13.97
CA PRO A 519 13.35 -17.53 13.98
C PRO A 519 12.44 -18.59 13.32
N VAL A 520 11.15 -18.26 13.12
CA VAL A 520 10.16 -19.20 12.57
C VAL A 520 9.46 -18.54 11.40
N ARG A 521 9.39 -19.28 10.29
CA ARG A 521 8.73 -18.82 9.05
C ARG A 521 7.32 -18.30 9.36
N PRO A 522 7.01 -17.05 8.99
CA PRO A 522 5.71 -16.46 9.21
C PRO A 522 4.57 -17.13 8.42
N ILE A 523 3.36 -16.86 8.80
CA ILE A 523 2.17 -17.10 7.97
C ILE A 523 2.08 -15.92 6.98
N SER A 524 2.73 -16.04 5.83
CA SER A 524 2.75 -14.99 4.81
C SER A 524 1.43 -14.92 4.05
N TRP A 525 1.02 -13.72 3.64
CA TRP A 525 -0.15 -13.53 2.77
C TRP A 525 0.20 -13.80 1.30
N ALA A 526 1.34 -13.27 0.85
CA ALA A 526 1.91 -13.50 -0.46
C ALA A 526 2.92 -14.66 -0.42
N PRO A 527 3.41 -15.15 -1.57
CA PRO A 527 4.47 -16.15 -1.60
C PRO A 527 5.68 -15.73 -0.78
N ASP A 528 6.24 -16.64 -0.02
CA ASP A 528 7.43 -16.46 0.80
C ASP A 528 8.66 -17.11 0.17
N TRP A 529 9.84 -16.71 0.67
CA TRP A 529 11.13 -17.27 0.27
C TRP A 529 12.06 -17.39 1.49
N GLN A 530 13.33 -17.09 1.34
CA GLN A 530 14.29 -16.89 2.42
C GLN A 530 14.21 -15.46 2.92
N PRO A 531 14.51 -15.17 4.20
CA PRO A 531 14.50 -13.80 4.70
C PRO A 531 15.54 -12.94 3.97
N TYR A 532 15.13 -11.77 3.49
CA TYR A 532 16.07 -10.81 2.91
C TYR A 532 15.56 -9.38 2.98
N THR A 533 16.52 -8.46 2.93
CA THR A 533 16.30 -7.02 2.86
C THR A 533 17.05 -6.43 1.68
N ILE A 534 16.50 -5.39 1.08
CA ILE A 534 17.07 -4.71 -0.10
C ILE A 534 17.34 -3.25 0.18
N LEU A 535 18.31 -2.68 -0.55
CA LEU A 535 18.59 -1.24 -0.56
C LEU A 535 19.33 -0.84 -1.83
N GLY A 536 19.22 0.43 -2.22
CA GLY A 536 20.08 0.99 -3.26
C GLY A 536 19.35 1.50 -4.49
N ASP A 537 19.98 1.31 -5.64
CA ASP A 537 19.52 1.78 -6.94
C ASP A 537 19.55 0.62 -7.95
N ASP A 538 18.49 0.40 -8.71
CA ASP A 538 18.36 -0.67 -9.69
C ASP A 538 19.19 -0.45 -10.96
N HIS A 539 19.83 0.72 -11.09
CA HIS A 539 20.73 1.05 -12.19
C HIS A 539 22.22 0.75 -11.91
N TRP A 540 22.56 0.24 -10.70
CA TRP A 540 23.95 -0.11 -10.41
C TRP A 540 24.39 -1.33 -11.23
N GLU A 541 25.48 -1.15 -12.01
CA GLU A 541 25.98 -2.20 -12.92
C GLU A 541 27.20 -2.93 -12.34
N ASP A 542 28.38 -2.29 -12.37
CA ASP A 542 29.65 -2.89 -11.96
C ASP A 542 30.04 -2.44 -10.55
N TYR A 543 29.70 -3.24 -9.58
CA TYR A 543 29.95 -2.91 -8.17
C TYR A 543 30.25 -4.13 -7.30
N GLU A 544 30.70 -3.86 -6.10
CA GLU A 544 30.94 -4.80 -5.03
C GLU A 544 30.03 -4.45 -3.84
N ILE A 545 29.33 -5.45 -3.31
CA ILE A 545 28.74 -5.40 -2.00
C ILE A 545 29.57 -6.26 -1.04
N SER A 546 29.83 -5.77 0.18
CA SER A 546 30.43 -6.55 1.25
C SER A 546 29.75 -6.28 2.58
N ALA A 547 29.72 -7.31 3.44
CA ALA A 547 29.29 -7.22 4.83
C ALA A 547 30.11 -8.18 5.69
N ASP A 548 30.35 -7.80 6.93
CA ASP A 548 30.81 -8.74 7.93
C ASP A 548 29.59 -9.52 8.43
N VAL A 549 29.68 -10.83 8.48
CA VAL A 549 28.61 -11.73 8.94
C VAL A 549 29.04 -12.53 10.14
N TYR A 550 28.17 -12.68 11.14
CA TYR A 550 28.42 -13.52 12.30
C TYR A 550 27.36 -14.61 12.35
N LEU A 551 27.82 -15.85 12.31
CA LEU A 551 26.99 -17.04 12.21
C LEU A 551 27.01 -17.83 13.52
N ASN A 552 25.83 -18.06 14.11
CA ASN A 552 25.71 -19.08 15.16
C ASN A 552 25.66 -20.47 14.54
N ALA A 553 25.73 -21.49 15.39
CA ALA A 553 25.57 -22.88 14.90
C ALA A 553 24.19 -23.06 14.25
N GLY A 554 24.17 -23.53 13.01
CA GLY A 554 22.98 -23.72 12.19
C GLY A 554 22.55 -22.47 11.38
N ASP A 555 23.27 -21.35 11.48
CA ASP A 555 22.99 -20.16 10.68
C ASP A 555 23.59 -20.23 9.27
N SER A 556 22.99 -19.45 8.38
CA SER A 556 23.57 -19.05 7.10
C SER A 556 23.27 -17.59 6.84
N ALA A 557 24.19 -16.91 6.17
CA ALA A 557 24.06 -15.51 5.79
C ALA A 557 24.54 -15.30 4.36
N GLY A 558 24.00 -14.27 3.69
CA GLY A 558 24.43 -13.94 2.34
C GLY A 558 24.36 -12.46 2.04
N VAL A 559 25.06 -12.09 0.98
CA VAL A 559 25.01 -10.77 0.33
C VAL A 559 24.45 -10.92 -1.08
N MET A 560 23.62 -9.98 -1.52
CA MET A 560 22.93 -10.01 -2.79
C MET A 560 23.37 -8.85 -3.68
N ALA A 561 23.48 -9.10 -4.97
CA ALA A 561 23.84 -8.08 -5.96
C ALA A 561 22.96 -8.19 -7.21
N ARG A 562 22.82 -7.05 -7.90
CA ARG A 562 22.00 -6.91 -9.09
C ARG A 562 20.60 -7.46 -8.90
N VAL A 563 20.01 -7.18 -7.73
CA VAL A 563 18.62 -7.48 -7.45
C VAL A 563 17.77 -6.57 -8.31
N ASN A 564 17.07 -7.16 -9.27
CA ASN A 564 16.41 -6.46 -10.37
C ASN A 564 14.91 -6.31 -10.16
N GLU A 565 14.29 -7.37 -9.65
CA GLU A 565 12.90 -7.40 -9.24
C GLU A 565 12.81 -8.25 -7.98
N VAL A 566 11.87 -7.90 -7.10
CA VAL A 566 11.68 -8.71 -5.88
C VAL A 566 10.73 -9.88 -6.12
N GLY A 567 10.57 -10.27 -7.36
CA GLY A 567 10.05 -11.58 -7.68
C GLY A 567 8.76 -11.65 -8.45
N THR A 568 8.18 -12.84 -8.38
CA THR A 568 7.07 -13.28 -9.18
C THR A 568 5.83 -13.39 -8.32
N GLY A 569 4.66 -13.21 -8.89
CA GLY A 569 3.38 -13.22 -8.21
C GLY A 569 3.49 -12.58 -6.82
N TYR A 570 3.05 -11.43 -6.60
CA TYR A 570 3.14 -10.67 -5.35
C TYR A 570 4.56 -10.48 -4.72
N GLY A 571 5.65 -10.73 -5.48
CA GLY A 571 6.94 -10.09 -5.23
C GLY A 571 7.81 -10.53 -4.08
N CYS A 572 7.85 -11.82 -3.71
CA CYS A 572 8.81 -12.25 -2.69
C CYS A 572 10.15 -12.71 -3.25
N ILE A 573 10.16 -13.54 -4.28
CA ILE A 573 11.38 -14.16 -4.79
C ILE A 573 12.15 -13.18 -5.69
N PRO A 574 13.39 -12.77 -5.34
CA PRO A 574 14.13 -11.78 -6.11
C PRO A 574 14.66 -12.33 -7.43
N LYS A 575 15.03 -11.42 -8.33
CA LYS A 575 15.86 -11.72 -9.50
C LYS A 575 17.23 -11.07 -9.29
N GLY A 576 18.28 -11.86 -9.25
CA GLY A 576 19.62 -11.34 -8.98
C GLY A 576 20.62 -12.45 -8.66
N TYR A 577 21.76 -12.07 -8.09
CA TYR A 577 22.79 -12.97 -7.63
C TYR A 577 22.93 -12.90 -6.11
N TYR A 578 23.30 -14.03 -5.47
CA TYR A 578 23.71 -14.00 -4.08
C TYR A 578 24.88 -14.93 -3.79
N LEU A 579 25.71 -14.53 -2.84
CA LEU A 579 26.76 -15.33 -2.23
C LEU A 579 26.30 -15.66 -0.81
N GLN A 580 26.16 -16.93 -0.49
CA GLN A 580 25.74 -17.42 0.81
C GLN A 580 26.83 -18.25 1.48
N LEU A 581 27.04 -18.05 2.77
CA LEU A 581 27.94 -18.80 3.64
C LEU A 581 27.16 -19.44 4.77
N THR A 582 27.38 -20.74 5.01
CA THR A 582 26.83 -21.47 6.14
C THR A 582 27.84 -21.56 7.29
N HIS A 583 27.34 -21.80 8.50
CA HIS A 583 28.15 -21.89 9.72
C HIS A 583 29.22 -23.01 9.70
N ASP A 584 29.06 -24.01 8.84
CA ASP A 584 29.98 -25.10 8.65
C ASP A 584 30.93 -24.92 7.44
N GLY A 585 30.88 -23.73 6.82
CA GLY A 585 31.82 -23.32 5.79
C GLY A 585 31.43 -23.66 4.35
N GLN A 586 30.20 -24.12 4.09
CA GLN A 586 29.76 -24.23 2.71
C GLN A 586 29.49 -22.81 2.17
N CYS A 587 30.13 -22.49 1.06
CA CYS A 587 29.93 -21.22 0.35
C CYS A 587 29.36 -21.47 -1.04
N GLN A 588 28.26 -20.78 -1.38
CA GLN A 588 27.55 -20.97 -2.65
C GLN A 588 27.36 -19.62 -3.36
N LEU A 589 27.58 -19.60 -4.67
CA LEU A 589 27.20 -18.52 -5.57
C LEU A 589 26.01 -18.97 -6.41
N ILE A 590 24.93 -18.22 -6.34
CA ILE A 590 23.64 -18.60 -6.92
C ILE A 590 23.08 -17.45 -7.75
N VAL A 591 22.44 -17.77 -8.88
CA VAL A 591 21.57 -16.86 -9.63
C VAL A 591 20.11 -17.22 -9.35
N VAL A 592 19.31 -16.23 -9.00
CA VAL A 592 17.86 -16.36 -8.80
C VAL A 592 17.13 -15.75 -9.97
N ARG A 593 16.26 -16.51 -10.62
CA ARG A 593 15.50 -16.11 -11.80
C ARG A 593 14.05 -15.74 -11.49
N GLY A 594 13.66 -15.82 -10.23
CA GLY A 594 12.27 -15.71 -9.80
C GLY A 594 11.48 -17.00 -10.08
N LYS A 595 10.25 -17.05 -9.62
CA LYS A 595 9.34 -18.16 -9.85
C LYS A 595 7.94 -17.65 -10.09
N GLN A 596 7.37 -17.98 -11.23
CA GLN A 596 5.99 -17.62 -11.51
C GLN A 596 5.03 -18.49 -10.68
N ASP A 597 4.17 -17.89 -9.90
CA ASP A 597 3.06 -18.60 -9.26
C ASP A 597 1.97 -18.88 -10.28
N LYS A 598 1.93 -20.09 -10.78
CA LYS A 598 0.93 -20.53 -11.78
C LYS A 598 -0.49 -20.65 -11.23
N LYS A 599 -0.69 -20.51 -9.91
CA LYS A 599 -1.97 -20.78 -9.25
C LYS A 599 -2.84 -19.55 -9.04
N LYS A 600 -2.30 -18.34 -9.20
CA LYS A 600 -3.05 -17.11 -8.95
C LYS A 600 -3.15 -16.23 -10.19
N THR A 601 -4.19 -16.45 -10.97
CA THR A 601 -4.77 -15.42 -11.84
C THR A 601 -5.76 -14.62 -10.99
N VAL A 602 -5.29 -13.57 -10.35
CA VAL A 602 -6.14 -12.64 -9.59
C VAL A 602 -5.99 -11.26 -10.22
N GLY A 603 -7.10 -10.59 -10.40
CA GLY A 603 -7.15 -9.24 -10.93
C GLY A 603 -7.64 -9.14 -12.37
N ASP A 604 -7.85 -7.90 -12.79
CA ASP A 604 -8.21 -7.60 -14.18
C ASP A 604 -7.04 -7.82 -15.15
N ALA A 605 -7.29 -7.68 -16.44
CA ALA A 605 -6.29 -7.91 -17.48
C ALA A 605 -5.06 -7.00 -17.35
N GLU A 606 -5.22 -5.80 -16.80
CA GLU A 606 -4.15 -4.83 -16.58
C GLU A 606 -3.23 -5.26 -15.42
N GLN A 607 -3.81 -5.74 -14.33
CA GLN A 607 -3.07 -6.31 -13.21
C GLN A 607 -2.30 -7.57 -13.63
N GLN A 608 -2.93 -8.44 -14.42
CA GLN A 608 -2.27 -9.61 -14.98
C GLN A 608 -1.13 -9.24 -15.94
N ALA A 609 -1.29 -8.16 -16.73
CA ALA A 609 -0.24 -7.66 -17.60
C ALA A 609 0.94 -7.11 -16.81
N ILE A 610 0.71 -6.39 -15.70
CA ILE A 610 1.74 -5.92 -14.79
C ILE A 610 2.49 -7.10 -14.17
N ILE A 611 1.76 -8.07 -13.62
CA ILE A 611 2.35 -9.28 -13.03
C ILE A 611 3.17 -10.03 -14.08
N LYS A 612 2.65 -10.21 -15.28
CA LYS A 612 3.35 -10.86 -16.39
C LYS A 612 4.63 -10.11 -16.79
N ALA A 613 4.57 -8.79 -16.91
CA ALA A 613 5.73 -7.97 -17.24
C ALA A 613 6.85 -8.05 -16.17
N GLN A 614 6.47 -8.17 -14.91
CA GLN A 614 7.41 -8.35 -13.80
C GLN A 614 8.04 -9.76 -13.74
N ASN A 615 7.42 -10.74 -14.36
CA ASN A 615 7.71 -12.17 -14.17
C ASN A 615 8.03 -12.93 -15.46
N ASP A 616 8.46 -12.24 -16.50
CA ASP A 616 8.75 -12.88 -17.80
C ASP A 616 10.10 -13.61 -17.80
N ASP A 617 10.28 -14.50 -16.83
CA ASP A 617 11.39 -15.45 -16.78
C ASP A 617 10.88 -16.90 -16.85
N SER A 618 10.81 -17.42 -18.07
CA SER A 618 10.26 -18.76 -18.34
C SER A 618 11.04 -19.89 -17.67
N ALA A 619 12.32 -19.67 -17.31
CA ALA A 619 13.15 -20.67 -16.67
C ALA A 619 12.92 -20.78 -15.15
N GLY A 620 12.63 -19.67 -14.47
CA GLY A 620 12.35 -19.60 -13.03
C GLY A 620 13.35 -20.31 -12.12
N GLY A 621 13.23 -20.04 -10.81
CA GLY A 621 13.97 -20.76 -9.78
C GLY A 621 15.42 -20.35 -9.61
N GLU A 622 16.14 -21.11 -8.81
CA GLU A 622 17.54 -20.90 -8.45
C GLU A 622 18.45 -21.80 -9.27
N ALA A 623 19.65 -21.29 -9.63
CA ALA A 623 20.69 -22.08 -10.23
C ALA A 623 22.04 -21.84 -9.52
N VAL A 624 22.67 -22.90 -9.06
CA VAL A 624 24.00 -22.85 -8.42
C VAL A 624 25.04 -22.62 -9.50
N LEU A 625 25.76 -21.50 -9.43
CA LEU A 625 26.87 -21.15 -10.30
C LEU A 625 28.21 -21.70 -9.81
N GLY A 626 28.33 -21.93 -8.51
CA GLY A 626 29.49 -22.56 -7.89
C GLY A 626 29.24 -22.84 -6.41
N VAL A 627 29.96 -23.86 -5.91
CA VAL A 627 29.95 -24.23 -4.50
C VAL A 627 31.36 -24.64 -4.07
N VAL A 628 31.76 -24.29 -2.87
CA VAL A 628 33.01 -24.66 -2.24
C VAL A 628 32.85 -24.92 -0.75
N GLN A 629 33.58 -25.86 -0.20
CA GLN A 629 33.69 -26.10 1.24
C GLN A 629 34.95 -25.43 1.77
N LEU A 630 34.80 -24.49 2.67
CA LEU A 630 35.88 -23.73 3.30
C LEU A 630 36.23 -24.35 4.65
N ALA A 631 37.52 -24.67 4.84
CA ALA A 631 37.97 -25.36 6.06
C ALA A 631 38.12 -24.43 7.29
N ASN A 632 38.28 -23.11 7.07
CA ASN A 632 38.63 -22.14 8.11
C ASN A 632 37.44 -21.32 8.62
N ILE A 633 36.22 -21.72 8.27
CA ILE A 633 35.03 -21.05 8.75
C ILE A 633 34.61 -21.62 10.10
N SER A 634 34.40 -20.76 11.06
CA SER A 634 33.97 -21.12 12.42
C SER A 634 32.70 -20.33 12.78
N HIS A 635 31.73 -21.02 13.37
CA HIS A 635 30.60 -20.35 13.98
C HIS A 635 31.06 -19.50 15.20
N ASN A 636 30.27 -18.51 15.57
CA ASN A 636 30.55 -17.52 16.62
C ASN A 636 31.77 -16.64 16.33
N GLN A 637 32.05 -16.38 15.06
CA GLN A 637 33.08 -15.45 14.61
C GLN A 637 32.55 -14.61 13.46
N TRP A 638 33.15 -13.44 13.27
CA TRP A 638 32.87 -12.56 12.13
C TRP A 638 33.67 -13.04 10.93
N HIS A 639 32.99 -13.15 9.79
CA HIS A 639 33.57 -13.43 8.48
C HIS A 639 33.13 -12.36 7.50
N LYS A 640 33.99 -11.95 6.60
CA LYS A 640 33.66 -10.94 5.59
C LYS A 640 33.24 -11.60 4.29
N LEU A 641 32.02 -11.32 3.85
CA LEU A 641 31.52 -11.71 2.54
C LEU A 641 31.67 -10.55 1.56
N ASN A 642 32.17 -10.83 0.34
CA ASN A 642 32.15 -9.89 -0.76
C ASN A 642 31.58 -10.55 -2.00
N LEU A 643 30.59 -9.90 -2.62
CA LEU A 643 30.06 -10.29 -3.92
C LEU A 643 30.34 -9.15 -4.91
N ARG A 644 31.11 -9.46 -5.94
CA ARG A 644 31.54 -8.52 -6.96
C ARG A 644 30.92 -8.88 -8.30
N CYS A 645 30.29 -7.91 -8.95
CA CYS A 645 29.77 -8.03 -10.31
C CYS A 645 30.52 -7.08 -11.24
N GLN A 646 31.17 -7.63 -12.29
CA GLN A 646 31.88 -6.85 -13.30
C GLN A 646 31.57 -7.39 -14.69
N GLY A 647 30.79 -6.66 -15.47
CA GLY A 647 30.22 -7.20 -16.70
C GLY A 647 29.55 -8.56 -16.42
N PRO A 648 29.90 -9.61 -17.18
CA PRO A 648 29.33 -10.94 -16.95
C PRO A 648 30.03 -11.75 -15.84
N VAL A 649 31.13 -11.24 -15.27
CA VAL A 649 31.91 -11.96 -14.27
C VAL A 649 31.37 -11.68 -12.87
N ILE A 650 30.98 -12.73 -12.18
CA ILE A 650 30.47 -12.70 -10.81
C ILE A 650 31.49 -13.40 -9.93
N THR A 651 31.95 -12.72 -8.88
CA THR A 651 33.04 -13.17 -8.01
C THR A 651 32.63 -13.15 -6.56
N GLY A 652 32.80 -14.28 -5.87
CA GLY A 652 32.60 -14.42 -4.43
C GLY A 652 33.93 -14.47 -3.68
N LEU A 653 34.08 -13.63 -2.63
CA LEU A 653 35.23 -13.68 -1.72
C LEU A 653 34.75 -13.88 -0.29
N VAL A 654 35.54 -14.61 0.50
CA VAL A 654 35.35 -14.80 1.93
C VAL A 654 36.65 -14.43 2.64
N ASP A 655 36.61 -13.53 3.61
CA ASP A 655 37.76 -13.01 4.37
C ASP A 655 38.90 -12.45 3.48
N GLY A 656 38.52 -11.96 2.30
CA GLY A 656 39.45 -11.40 1.30
C GLY A 656 39.95 -12.43 0.29
N ASP A 657 39.78 -13.71 0.53
CA ASP A 657 40.20 -14.77 -0.40
C ASP A 657 39.14 -15.01 -1.47
N LEU A 658 39.58 -15.09 -2.74
CA LEU A 658 38.74 -15.45 -3.87
C LEU A 658 38.35 -16.94 -3.76
N VAL A 659 37.06 -17.21 -3.55
CA VAL A 659 36.55 -18.57 -3.34
C VAL A 659 35.72 -19.10 -4.50
N LEU A 660 35.00 -18.23 -5.20
CA LEU A 660 34.13 -18.59 -6.33
C LEU A 660 34.20 -17.54 -7.43
N ILE A 661 34.17 -18.01 -8.67
CA ILE A 661 34.04 -17.18 -9.86
C ILE A 661 33.12 -17.86 -10.87
N ALA A 662 32.22 -17.09 -11.45
CA ALA A 662 31.32 -17.57 -12.50
C ALA A 662 31.13 -16.51 -13.58
N THR A 663 30.70 -16.94 -14.77
CA THR A 663 30.26 -16.06 -15.84
C THR A 663 28.76 -16.26 -16.02
N ASN A 664 28.01 -15.16 -15.86
CA ASN A 664 26.56 -15.15 -16.06
C ASN A 664 26.12 -13.77 -16.58
N MET A 665 25.24 -13.74 -17.57
CA MET A 665 24.81 -12.50 -18.25
C MET A 665 23.33 -12.17 -18.04
N LEU A 666 22.68 -12.86 -17.11
CA LEU A 666 21.23 -12.74 -16.94
C LEU A 666 20.84 -11.34 -16.46
N TYR A 667 21.59 -10.78 -15.51
CA TYR A 667 21.32 -9.43 -14.99
C TYR A 667 22.55 -8.55 -15.12
N ALA A 668 22.35 -7.39 -15.78
CA ALA A 668 23.41 -6.39 -15.98
C ALA A 668 23.46 -5.35 -14.85
N SER A 669 22.33 -5.05 -14.23
CA SER A 669 22.21 -4.04 -13.17
C SER A 669 21.26 -4.51 -12.07
N GLY A 670 21.15 -3.77 -10.99
CA GLY A 670 20.21 -3.98 -9.91
C GLY A 670 20.74 -3.57 -8.55
N MET A 671 19.85 -3.59 -7.56
CA MET A 671 20.09 -3.21 -6.17
C MET A 671 20.96 -4.22 -5.42
N ALA A 672 21.38 -3.83 -4.24
CA ALA A 672 22.04 -4.69 -3.27
C ALA A 672 21.08 -5.22 -2.21
N GLY A 673 21.49 -6.23 -1.45
CA GLY A 673 20.72 -6.78 -0.34
C GLY A 673 21.50 -7.67 0.59
N LEU A 674 20.90 -7.99 1.72
CA LEU A 674 21.37 -8.98 2.69
C LEU A 674 20.31 -10.05 2.81
N MET A 675 20.74 -11.32 3.01
CA MET A 675 19.81 -12.44 3.14
C MET A 675 20.25 -13.41 4.23
N ALA A 676 19.29 -14.06 4.84
CA ALA A 676 19.50 -15.19 5.74
C ALA A 676 18.98 -16.47 5.08
N GLY A 677 19.23 -17.61 5.72
CA GLY A 677 18.77 -18.90 5.22
C GLY A 677 17.42 -19.33 5.78
N ALA A 678 16.86 -20.34 5.14
CA ALA A 678 15.66 -21.01 5.61
C ALA A 678 15.79 -22.54 5.44
N ASP A 679 15.31 -23.26 6.45
CA ASP A 679 15.17 -24.73 6.42
C ASP A 679 13.76 -25.09 6.88
N GLY A 680 12.88 -25.39 5.94
CA GLY A 680 11.46 -25.63 6.21
C GLY A 680 10.81 -24.46 6.95
N LYS A 681 10.35 -24.68 8.18
CA LYS A 681 9.75 -23.66 9.04
C LYS A 681 10.77 -22.81 9.81
N LYS A 682 12.04 -23.17 9.82
CA LYS A 682 13.08 -22.45 10.54
C LYS A 682 13.72 -21.42 9.63
N PHE A 683 13.82 -20.18 10.12
CA PHE A 683 14.66 -19.15 9.56
C PHE A 683 15.98 -19.06 10.34
N THR A 684 17.09 -18.80 9.66
CA THR A 684 18.37 -18.52 10.32
C THR A 684 18.43 -17.07 10.77
N THR A 685 19.20 -16.80 11.82
CA THR A 685 19.21 -15.49 12.48
C THR A 685 20.62 -14.90 12.60
N PRO A 686 21.36 -14.77 11.47
CA PRO A 686 22.69 -14.23 11.43
C PRO A 686 22.73 -12.74 11.74
N TYR A 687 23.93 -12.25 12.11
CA TYR A 687 24.21 -10.83 12.27
C TYR A 687 25.02 -10.29 11.09
N TYR A 688 24.87 -9.00 10.82
CA TYR A 688 25.57 -8.27 9.76
C TYR A 688 26.12 -6.97 10.30
N ASP A 689 27.30 -6.60 9.79
CA ASP A 689 27.96 -5.35 10.16
C ASP A 689 28.78 -4.83 8.98
N ASN A 690 29.24 -3.59 9.05
CA ASN A 690 30.14 -2.98 8.05
C ASN A 690 29.65 -3.19 6.60
N LEU A 691 28.36 -2.97 6.38
CA LEU A 691 27.75 -3.05 5.03
C LEU A 691 28.37 -1.97 4.13
N MET A 692 29.02 -2.39 3.06
CA MET A 692 29.65 -1.49 2.12
C MET A 692 29.28 -1.82 0.68
N ILE A 693 28.88 -0.80 -0.08
CA ILE A 693 28.57 -0.91 -1.51
C ILE A 693 29.40 0.14 -2.25
N LYS A 694 30.20 -0.30 -3.23
CA LYS A 694 31.10 0.62 -3.98
C LYS A 694 31.35 0.13 -5.40
N GLY A 695 31.70 1.06 -6.29
CA GLY A 695 32.25 0.71 -7.60
C GLY A 695 33.56 -0.09 -7.46
N ILE A 696 33.81 -0.99 -8.39
CA ILE A 696 34.91 -1.97 -8.32
C ILE A 696 36.29 -1.30 -8.13
N ASN A 697 36.52 -0.17 -8.75
CA ASN A 697 37.80 0.59 -8.70
C ASN A 697 37.74 1.71 -7.63
N ALA A 698 36.69 1.84 -6.85
CA ALA A 698 36.56 2.87 -5.85
C ALA A 698 37.26 2.50 -4.52
N HIS A 699 37.83 3.49 -3.84
CA HIS A 699 38.29 3.30 -2.47
C HIS A 699 37.09 3.03 -1.55
N ALA A 700 37.33 2.39 -0.42
CA ALA A 700 36.30 2.20 0.61
C ALA A 700 35.72 3.57 1.02
N PRO A 701 34.39 3.76 0.95
CA PRO A 701 33.77 5.01 1.38
C PRO A 701 33.92 5.19 2.89
N LYS A 702 33.87 6.43 3.34
CA LYS A 702 33.59 6.70 4.74
C LYS A 702 32.16 6.26 5.07
N PRO A 703 31.87 5.89 6.32
CA PRO A 703 30.49 5.62 6.73
C PRO A 703 29.55 6.72 6.26
N THR A 704 28.50 6.35 5.57
CA THR A 704 27.55 7.29 4.94
C THR A 704 26.57 7.81 6.00
N ALA A 705 26.53 7.18 7.16
CA ALA A 705 25.60 7.48 8.22
C ALA A 705 25.68 8.95 8.64
N SER A 706 24.98 9.77 7.92
CA SER A 706 24.61 11.10 8.38
C SER A 706 23.13 11.09 8.64
N LEU A 707 22.74 10.77 9.87
CA LEU A 707 21.39 10.98 10.38
C LEU A 707 21.05 12.49 10.49
N ARG A 708 21.92 13.36 9.96
CA ARG A 708 21.74 14.82 9.95
C ARG A 708 20.52 15.18 9.11
N GLY A 709 19.48 15.67 9.79
CA GLY A 709 18.22 16.06 9.18
C GLY A 709 17.17 14.93 9.13
N GLN A 710 17.53 13.70 9.43
CA GLN A 710 16.60 12.59 9.58
C GLN A 710 16.25 12.43 11.07
N LEU A 711 15.01 12.65 11.39
CA LEU A 711 14.56 12.59 12.78
C LEU A 711 14.06 11.20 13.12
N PRO A 712 14.34 10.68 14.32
CA PRO A 712 13.74 9.43 14.81
C PRO A 712 12.21 9.49 14.69
N ILE A 713 11.59 8.35 14.38
CA ILE A 713 10.13 8.24 14.32
C ILE A 713 9.51 8.20 15.70
N TYR A 714 10.18 7.60 16.69
CA TYR A 714 9.76 7.60 18.10
C TYR A 714 10.67 8.53 18.90
N ARG A 715 10.13 9.65 19.34
CA ARG A 715 10.81 10.56 20.27
C ARG A 715 10.30 10.28 21.68
N ARG A 716 11.21 10.14 22.62
CA ARG A 716 10.88 10.13 24.06
C ARG A 716 10.56 11.53 24.56
#